data_774203347cbc44dea191be41bc3feed7
#
_entry.id   774203347cbc44dea191be41bc3feed7
#
_cell.length_a   1.000
_cell.length_b   1.000
_cell.length_c   1.000
_cell.angle_alpha   90.00
_cell.angle_beta   90.00
_cell.angle_gamma   90.00
#
_symmetry.space_group_name_H-M   'P 1'
#
loop_
_entity.id
_entity.type
_entity.pdbx_description
1 polymer ?
#
loop_
_entity_poly.entity_id
_entity_poly.type
_entity_poly.pdbx_seq_one_letter_code
_entity_poly.pdbx_strand_id
1 'polypeptide(L)'
;MSFKVLHRGYQHIRLSSSFSLTLDIQDYLRSLARDEKGIESIQFYMDQQHFTLRIKEGFSVLDNAEAFLKRIDKGKVSELMTLPIRREESAYSIVSGAAIKRVLFRSFVPYPIRYIWTCYQALGYIREAYQTLARKELTMEVLDCSAILLSLFMNQSKTASNIMFMLDLGNHLDQWSLKKTATDLEQSLLAKESDVFLVQGDTVVSIKSSDVQIGDVLVLSQGNEILFDGQVVSGLGMVNESSLTGESFPVEKRESDLVCANTVLETGELRIRVTDNQMNSRILQLIELMKKSEENKKTKQRYFIKMADKVVKYNFLGAGLTYLLTGSFSKAISFLLVDFSCALKISTPVAYLTAIKEGLNREMVIKDGDVLEKYLKVDTFLFDKTGTITTSYPIVEKVLPFGDYSEEDILRISACLEEHIYHPIANAIVKQAEIEGIEHEEMHGKLQYIASKGIKSHIDGQPVLIGNYVLMQDEQIHISSEQNALIEEYKSHYNLLFLAYQNELIGMFCIHTPLRKEAKAALEKLKAQGKKLILATGDTLVRTEELVKDLPFDQVYTDLKPDGKFELVEELQKAGHTILMVGDGLNDSAALTLSDIGVVMNESADISKQMSDILLLDNRLDFFQELDWLSSSLQTRIKKNIQDTVVVNSSLIGFGLFNWLSPSNLSILHNLTTLRIVLRSLSIKG
;
A
#
# COMPACT_ATOMS: atom_id res chain seq x y z
N MET A 1 -35.57 -13.94 -13.06
CA MET A 1 -34.30 -14.05 -12.30
C MET A 1 -33.65 -15.36 -12.69
N SER A 2 -32.47 -15.31 -13.26
CA SER A 2 -31.70 -16.50 -13.66
C SER A 2 -30.23 -16.31 -13.25
N PHE A 3 -29.62 -17.41 -12.92
CA PHE A 3 -28.19 -17.51 -12.71
C PHE A 3 -27.59 -18.34 -13.84
N LYS A 4 -26.47 -17.93 -14.37
CA LYS A 4 -25.75 -18.62 -15.44
C LYS A 4 -24.38 -19.04 -14.92
N VAL A 5 -24.00 -20.27 -15.14
CA VAL A 5 -22.63 -20.73 -14.85
C VAL A 5 -21.70 -20.10 -15.87
N LEU A 6 -20.69 -19.37 -15.41
CA LEU A 6 -19.67 -18.77 -16.24
C LEU A 6 -18.45 -19.66 -16.36
N HIS A 7 -18.01 -20.19 -15.22
CA HIS A 7 -16.81 -21.02 -15.15
C HIS A 7 -16.94 -22.08 -14.06
N ARG A 8 -16.28 -23.23 -14.28
CA ARG A 8 -16.21 -24.34 -13.34
C ARG A 8 -14.73 -24.71 -13.13
N GLY A 9 -14.21 -24.41 -11.95
CA GLY A 9 -12.90 -24.86 -11.49
C GLY A 9 -12.97 -26.20 -10.72
N TYR A 10 -11.84 -26.59 -10.15
CA TYR A 10 -11.71 -27.87 -9.42
C TYR A 10 -12.57 -27.90 -8.14
N GLN A 11 -12.59 -26.81 -7.38
CA GLN A 11 -13.34 -26.68 -6.11
C GLN A 11 -14.23 -25.44 -6.08
N HIS A 12 -14.46 -24.79 -7.19
CA HIS A 12 -15.28 -23.60 -7.24
C HIS A 12 -16.12 -23.51 -8.52
N ILE A 13 -17.18 -22.73 -8.44
CA ILE A 13 -18.04 -22.40 -9.56
C ILE A 13 -18.36 -20.92 -9.56
N ARG A 14 -18.13 -20.26 -10.69
CA ARG A 14 -18.46 -18.86 -10.89
C ARG A 14 -19.81 -18.73 -11.56
N LEU A 15 -20.64 -17.89 -11.01
CA LEU A 15 -22.02 -17.68 -11.42
C LEU A 15 -22.27 -16.22 -11.74
N SER A 16 -23.03 -15.96 -12.80
CA SER A 16 -23.56 -14.63 -13.13
C SER A 16 -25.03 -14.56 -12.79
N SER A 17 -25.46 -13.44 -12.22
CA SER A 17 -26.87 -13.14 -12.04
C SER A 17 -27.39 -12.23 -13.17
N SER A 18 -28.65 -12.38 -13.54
CA SER A 18 -29.31 -11.46 -14.49
C SER A 18 -29.78 -10.15 -13.84
N PHE A 19 -29.34 -9.86 -12.61
CA PHE A 19 -29.72 -8.70 -11.81
C PHE A 19 -28.55 -8.27 -10.89
N SER A 20 -28.59 -7.03 -10.42
CA SER A 20 -27.55 -6.52 -9.54
C SER A 20 -27.63 -7.15 -8.15
N LEU A 21 -26.50 -7.65 -7.65
CA LEU A 21 -26.33 -8.24 -6.32
C LEU A 21 -26.06 -7.12 -5.30
N THR A 22 -27.13 -6.44 -4.87
CA THR A 22 -27.04 -5.43 -3.82
C THR A 22 -26.55 -6.03 -2.50
N LEU A 23 -26.03 -5.20 -1.58
CA LEU A 23 -25.51 -5.67 -0.28
C LEU A 23 -26.50 -6.54 0.48
N ASP A 24 -27.79 -6.20 0.47
CA ASP A 24 -28.81 -6.99 1.15
C ASP A 24 -29.01 -8.36 0.50
N ILE A 25 -28.89 -8.45 -0.83
CA ILE A 25 -28.93 -9.70 -1.57
C ILE A 25 -27.67 -10.51 -1.30
N GLN A 26 -26.50 -9.89 -1.26
CA GLN A 26 -25.24 -10.55 -0.92
C GLN A 26 -25.30 -11.14 0.49
N ASP A 27 -25.80 -10.39 1.48
CA ASP A 27 -25.95 -10.86 2.85
C ASP A 27 -26.95 -12.03 2.96
N TYR A 28 -28.03 -11.98 2.20
CA TYR A 28 -28.95 -13.11 2.09
C TYR A 28 -28.28 -14.36 1.48
N LEU A 29 -27.55 -14.21 0.39
CA LEU A 29 -26.83 -15.31 -0.25
C LEU A 29 -25.70 -15.85 0.65
N ARG A 30 -24.99 -14.99 1.39
CA ARG A 30 -24.02 -15.41 2.40
C ARG A 30 -24.66 -16.24 3.51
N SER A 31 -25.85 -15.86 3.97
CA SER A 31 -26.57 -16.63 4.99
C SER A 31 -26.94 -18.02 4.49
N LEU A 32 -27.42 -18.12 3.25
CA LEU A 32 -27.74 -19.41 2.63
C LEU A 32 -26.50 -20.30 2.42
N ALA A 33 -25.36 -19.69 2.03
CA ALA A 33 -24.12 -20.42 1.83
C ALA A 33 -23.56 -21.01 3.13
N ARG A 34 -23.72 -20.32 4.26
CA ARG A 34 -23.32 -20.81 5.59
C ARG A 34 -24.13 -22.03 6.04
N ASP A 35 -25.38 -22.12 5.60
CA ASP A 35 -26.28 -23.21 5.97
C ASP A 35 -26.10 -24.48 5.11
N GLU A 36 -25.28 -24.40 4.04
CA GLU A 36 -24.97 -25.53 3.16
C GLU A 36 -23.66 -26.22 3.59
N LYS A 37 -23.75 -27.52 3.91
CA LYS A 37 -22.61 -28.31 4.41
C LYS A 37 -21.44 -28.41 3.43
N GLY A 38 -21.75 -28.41 2.13
CA GLY A 38 -20.79 -28.59 1.04
C GLY A 38 -20.13 -27.28 0.59
N ILE A 39 -20.64 -26.11 0.99
CA ILE A 39 -20.10 -24.81 0.61
C ILE A 39 -19.11 -24.34 1.69
N GLU A 40 -17.93 -23.92 1.28
CA GLU A 40 -16.90 -23.36 2.14
C GLU A 40 -17.08 -21.85 2.29
N SER A 41 -17.24 -21.16 1.16
CA SER A 41 -17.42 -19.70 1.13
C SER A 41 -18.15 -19.24 -0.13
N ILE A 42 -18.65 -18.00 -0.09
CA ILE A 42 -19.20 -17.29 -1.23
C ILE A 42 -18.49 -15.95 -1.35
N GLN A 43 -18.01 -15.64 -2.54
CA GLN A 43 -17.33 -14.39 -2.86
C GLN A 43 -18.12 -13.65 -3.93
N PHE A 44 -18.33 -12.34 -3.72
CA PHE A 44 -19.03 -11.46 -4.66
C PHE A 44 -18.03 -10.53 -5.32
N TYR A 45 -18.25 -10.23 -6.60
CA TYR A 45 -17.41 -9.36 -7.41
C TYR A 45 -17.91 -7.90 -7.41
N MET A 46 -17.01 -6.96 -7.73
CA MET A 46 -17.33 -5.52 -7.73
C MET A 46 -18.36 -5.11 -8.78
N ASP A 47 -18.50 -5.85 -9.86
CA ASP A 47 -19.49 -5.60 -10.92
C ASP A 47 -20.95 -5.83 -10.46
N GLN A 48 -21.12 -6.31 -9.23
CA GLN A 48 -22.42 -6.61 -8.61
C GLN A 48 -23.32 -7.55 -9.44
N GLN A 49 -22.74 -8.33 -10.35
CA GLN A 49 -23.45 -9.32 -11.15
C GLN A 49 -22.88 -10.72 -11.03
N HIS A 50 -21.64 -10.84 -10.57
CA HIS A 50 -20.94 -12.13 -10.48
C HIS A 50 -20.65 -12.52 -9.04
N PHE A 51 -20.61 -13.83 -8.79
CA PHE A 51 -20.14 -14.39 -7.52
C PHE A 51 -19.59 -15.79 -7.73
N THR A 52 -18.69 -16.22 -6.85
CA THR A 52 -18.10 -17.56 -6.84
C THR A 52 -18.50 -18.30 -5.58
N LEU A 53 -18.92 -19.55 -5.73
CA LEU A 53 -19.11 -20.49 -4.64
C LEU A 53 -17.87 -21.37 -4.55
N ARG A 54 -17.24 -21.43 -3.40
CA ARG A 54 -16.17 -22.35 -3.09
C ARG A 54 -16.77 -23.59 -2.38
N ILE A 55 -16.44 -24.76 -2.89
CA ILE A 55 -16.98 -26.04 -2.43
C ILE A 55 -15.89 -26.76 -1.63
N LYS A 56 -16.26 -27.35 -0.50
CA LYS A 56 -15.34 -28.11 0.35
C LYS A 56 -14.80 -29.35 -0.36
N GLU A 57 -13.59 -29.72 -0.03
CA GLU A 57 -12.97 -30.92 -0.57
C GLU A 57 -13.82 -32.17 -0.29
N GLY A 58 -13.96 -33.04 -1.29
CA GLY A 58 -14.79 -34.24 -1.21
C GLY A 58 -16.26 -34.06 -1.60
N PHE A 59 -16.70 -32.83 -1.94
CA PHE A 59 -18.07 -32.56 -2.40
C PHE A 59 -18.10 -32.26 -3.91
N SER A 60 -19.18 -32.71 -4.59
CA SER A 60 -19.39 -32.38 -6.01
C SER A 60 -19.70 -30.90 -6.21
N VAL A 61 -18.95 -30.26 -7.08
CA VAL A 61 -19.09 -28.80 -7.35
C VAL A 61 -20.45 -28.50 -7.97
N LEU A 62 -20.90 -29.30 -8.93
CA LEU A 62 -22.18 -29.07 -9.60
C LEU A 62 -23.38 -29.31 -8.69
N ASP A 63 -23.39 -30.43 -7.97
CA ASP A 63 -24.52 -30.80 -7.14
C ASP A 63 -24.76 -29.80 -6.02
N ASN A 64 -23.67 -29.33 -5.39
CA ASN A 64 -23.77 -28.33 -4.33
C ASN A 64 -24.15 -26.94 -4.87
N ALA A 65 -23.64 -26.54 -6.03
CA ALA A 65 -24.06 -25.29 -6.67
C ALA A 65 -25.55 -25.34 -7.09
N GLU A 66 -26.00 -26.44 -7.65
CA GLU A 66 -27.45 -26.62 -7.99
C GLU A 66 -28.32 -26.63 -6.73
N ALA A 67 -27.90 -27.33 -5.68
CA ALA A 67 -28.62 -27.36 -4.41
C ALA A 67 -28.74 -25.94 -3.84
N PHE A 68 -27.65 -25.20 -3.84
CA PHE A 68 -27.61 -23.78 -3.39
C PHE A 68 -28.56 -22.90 -4.23
N LEU A 69 -28.47 -22.98 -5.55
CA LEU A 69 -29.33 -22.20 -6.45
C LEU A 69 -30.82 -22.53 -6.30
N LYS A 70 -31.17 -23.78 -6.02
CA LYS A 70 -32.57 -24.25 -5.77
C LYS A 70 -33.11 -23.69 -4.45
N ARG A 71 -32.26 -23.40 -3.46
CA ARG A 71 -32.66 -22.81 -2.16
C ARG A 71 -32.90 -21.31 -2.21
N ILE A 72 -32.45 -20.63 -3.27
CA ILE A 72 -32.66 -19.20 -3.40
C ILE A 72 -34.14 -18.92 -3.63
N ASP A 73 -34.76 -18.29 -2.64
CA ASP A 73 -36.16 -17.83 -2.76
C ASP A 73 -36.22 -16.59 -3.66
N LYS A 74 -36.70 -16.80 -4.88
CA LYS A 74 -36.88 -15.76 -5.89
C LYS A 74 -37.81 -14.64 -5.44
N GLY A 75 -38.80 -14.96 -4.57
CA GLY A 75 -39.73 -14.00 -3.98
C GLY A 75 -38.97 -13.05 -3.03
N LYS A 76 -38.13 -13.62 -2.15
CA LYS A 76 -37.32 -12.87 -1.22
C LYS A 76 -36.25 -12.01 -1.90
N VAL A 77 -35.63 -12.53 -2.95
CA VAL A 77 -34.69 -11.75 -3.79
C VAL A 77 -35.43 -10.60 -4.47
N SER A 78 -36.67 -10.82 -4.98
CA SER A 78 -37.49 -9.77 -5.58
C SER A 78 -37.87 -8.69 -4.57
N GLU A 79 -38.20 -9.07 -3.33
CA GLU A 79 -38.48 -8.16 -2.23
C GLU A 79 -37.23 -7.34 -1.87
N LEU A 80 -36.05 -7.98 -1.76
CA LEU A 80 -34.79 -7.29 -1.48
C LEU A 80 -34.37 -6.33 -2.62
N MET A 81 -34.75 -6.63 -3.87
CA MET A 81 -34.53 -5.72 -5.01
C MET A 81 -35.41 -4.46 -4.96
N THR A 82 -36.58 -4.55 -4.35
CA THR A 82 -37.50 -3.41 -4.21
C THR A 82 -37.20 -2.55 -2.99
N LEU A 83 -36.36 -3.07 -2.08
CA LEU A 83 -35.86 -2.25 -0.97
C LEU A 83 -35.01 -1.10 -1.53
N PRO A 84 -35.13 0.12 -0.99
CA PRO A 84 -34.24 1.19 -1.39
C PRO A 84 -32.81 0.74 -1.13
N ILE A 85 -31.97 0.83 -2.18
CA ILE A 85 -30.54 0.49 -2.11
C ILE A 85 -30.02 1.03 -0.80
N ARG A 86 -29.45 0.17 0.02
CA ARG A 86 -28.80 0.55 1.28
C ARG A 86 -27.74 1.58 0.92
N ARG A 87 -28.13 2.86 0.94
CA ARG A 87 -27.19 3.95 0.73
C ARG A 87 -26.13 3.82 1.80
N GLU A 88 -24.88 3.97 1.43
CA GLU A 88 -23.78 4.10 2.40
C GLU A 88 -24.26 5.02 3.52
N GLU A 89 -24.23 4.54 4.76
CA GLU A 89 -24.63 5.33 5.90
C GLU A 89 -23.80 6.63 5.89
N SER A 90 -24.48 7.75 5.67
CA SER A 90 -23.81 9.04 5.76
C SER A 90 -23.86 9.52 7.22
N ALA A 91 -22.89 10.34 7.62
CA ALA A 91 -22.95 10.98 8.95
C ALA A 91 -24.29 11.66 9.20
N TYR A 92 -24.88 12.25 8.15
CA TYR A 92 -26.18 12.90 8.21
C TYR A 92 -27.32 11.90 8.52
N SER A 93 -27.32 10.71 7.90
CA SER A 93 -28.35 9.69 8.14
C SER A 93 -28.27 9.13 9.56
N ILE A 94 -27.06 8.95 10.10
CA ILE A 94 -26.86 8.51 11.50
C ILE A 94 -27.41 9.55 12.46
N VAL A 95 -27.04 10.81 12.29
CA VAL A 95 -27.48 11.91 13.18
C VAL A 95 -28.99 12.12 13.09
N SER A 96 -29.56 12.20 11.88
CA SER A 96 -30.98 12.41 11.66
C SER A 96 -31.81 11.22 12.17
N GLY A 97 -31.38 9.99 11.92
CA GLY A 97 -32.07 8.79 12.41
C GLY A 97 -32.07 8.71 13.93
N ALA A 98 -30.95 8.99 14.59
CA ALA A 98 -30.86 9.05 16.05
C ALA A 98 -31.71 10.18 16.63
N ALA A 99 -31.68 11.37 16.03
CA ALA A 99 -32.51 12.50 16.45
C ALA A 99 -34.02 12.23 16.33
N ILE A 100 -34.47 11.65 15.21
CA ILE A 100 -35.86 11.25 14.99
C ILE A 100 -36.29 10.22 16.02
N LYS A 101 -35.55 9.16 16.23
CA LYS A 101 -35.83 8.13 17.26
C LYS A 101 -35.98 8.77 18.65
N ARG A 102 -35.11 9.72 18.98
CA ARG A 102 -35.14 10.42 20.26
C ARG A 102 -36.37 11.31 20.42
N VAL A 103 -36.73 12.05 19.36
CA VAL A 103 -37.96 12.91 19.37
C VAL A 103 -39.20 12.04 19.55
N LEU A 104 -39.32 10.95 18.79
CA LEU A 104 -40.41 10.00 18.91
C LEU A 104 -40.47 9.39 20.32
N PHE A 105 -39.35 8.90 20.85
CA PHE A 105 -39.31 8.37 22.22
C PHE A 105 -39.75 9.39 23.26
N ARG A 106 -39.32 10.66 23.15
CA ARG A 106 -39.73 11.72 24.07
C ARG A 106 -41.19 12.13 23.95
N SER A 107 -41.78 12.04 22.76
CA SER A 107 -43.16 12.45 22.49
C SER A 107 -44.14 11.37 22.92
N PHE A 108 -43.83 10.10 22.73
CA PHE A 108 -44.78 9.00 22.95
C PHE A 108 -44.59 8.24 24.27
N VAL A 109 -43.40 8.30 24.91
CA VAL A 109 -43.14 7.55 26.14
C VAL A 109 -43.37 8.44 27.38
N PRO A 110 -44.21 8.02 28.34
CA PRO A 110 -44.45 8.74 29.60
C PRO A 110 -43.21 8.95 30.45
N TYR A 111 -43.16 10.05 31.20
CA TYR A 111 -42.00 10.43 32.02
C TYR A 111 -41.49 9.33 32.98
N PRO A 112 -42.36 8.60 33.75
CA PRO A 112 -41.84 7.55 34.63
C PRO A 112 -41.07 6.44 33.90
N ILE A 113 -41.56 6.02 32.74
CA ILE A 113 -40.93 4.99 31.92
C ILE A 113 -39.57 5.50 31.38
N ARG A 114 -39.55 6.78 30.95
CA ARG A 114 -38.29 7.40 30.51
C ARG A 114 -37.26 7.48 31.62
N TYR A 115 -37.69 7.75 32.87
CA TYR A 115 -36.82 7.80 34.04
C TYR A 115 -36.20 6.41 34.31
N ILE A 116 -37.05 5.38 34.37
CA ILE A 116 -36.57 3.99 34.56
C ILE A 116 -35.62 3.58 33.44
N TRP A 117 -35.94 3.91 32.19
CA TRP A 117 -35.11 3.64 31.04
C TRP A 117 -33.73 4.33 31.13
N THR A 118 -33.72 5.61 31.55
CA THR A 118 -32.50 6.38 31.80
C THR A 118 -31.62 5.73 32.87
N CYS A 119 -32.22 5.29 33.97
CA CYS A 119 -31.48 4.57 35.01
C CYS A 119 -30.94 3.22 34.52
N TYR A 120 -31.73 2.51 33.71
CA TYR A 120 -31.28 1.25 33.11
C TYR A 120 -30.08 1.45 32.18
N GLN A 121 -30.13 2.44 31.29
CA GLN A 121 -29.00 2.78 30.41
C GLN A 121 -27.76 3.19 31.21
N ALA A 122 -27.88 3.88 32.33
CA ALA A 122 -26.78 4.28 33.17
C ALA A 122 -26.00 3.08 33.76
N LEU A 123 -26.63 1.90 33.89
CA LEU A 123 -25.94 0.69 34.37
C LEU A 123 -24.80 0.25 33.47
N GLY A 124 -24.91 0.45 32.15
CA GLY A 124 -23.83 0.17 31.19
C GLY A 124 -22.59 1.00 31.51
N TYR A 125 -22.76 2.31 31.66
CA TYR A 125 -21.69 3.26 32.00
C TYR A 125 -21.08 2.98 33.38
N ILE A 126 -21.90 2.60 34.36
CA ILE A 126 -21.41 2.19 35.69
C ILE A 126 -20.53 0.95 35.59
N ARG A 127 -20.93 -0.04 34.79
CA ARG A 127 -20.15 -1.27 34.59
C ARG A 127 -18.78 -0.99 33.95
N GLU A 128 -18.76 -0.15 32.91
CA GLU A 128 -17.51 0.24 32.22
C GLU A 128 -16.60 1.02 33.17
N ALA A 129 -17.11 2.02 33.88
CA ALA A 129 -16.35 2.78 34.85
C ALA A 129 -15.81 1.91 35.98
N TYR A 130 -16.59 0.95 36.48
CA TYR A 130 -16.15 0.00 37.51
C TYR A 130 -15.00 -0.86 37.00
N GLN A 131 -15.08 -1.40 35.79
CA GLN A 131 -14.01 -2.21 35.20
C GLN A 131 -12.71 -1.43 35.08
N THR A 132 -12.77 -0.14 34.75
CA THR A 132 -11.61 0.73 34.62
C THR A 132 -11.01 1.08 35.99
N LEU A 133 -11.85 1.44 36.94
CA LEU A 133 -11.43 1.70 38.32
C LEU A 133 -10.82 0.45 38.99
N ALA A 134 -11.34 -0.74 38.70
CA ALA A 134 -10.75 -2.01 39.19
C ALA A 134 -9.33 -2.21 38.68
N ARG A 135 -8.96 -1.63 37.52
CA ARG A 135 -7.60 -1.59 36.97
C ARG A 135 -6.76 -0.44 37.52
N LYS A 136 -7.31 0.36 38.46
CA LYS A 136 -6.67 1.57 39.02
C LYS A 136 -6.36 2.65 37.96
N GLU A 137 -7.13 2.69 36.90
CA GLU A 137 -7.02 3.66 35.82
C GLU A 137 -8.15 4.71 35.94
N LEU A 138 -7.78 5.98 35.81
CA LEU A 138 -8.74 7.10 35.80
C LEU A 138 -8.88 7.56 34.34
N THR A 139 -9.93 7.09 33.70
CA THR A 139 -10.17 7.27 32.28
C THR A 139 -11.45 8.03 32.01
N MET A 140 -11.76 8.28 30.75
CA MET A 140 -12.96 8.98 30.33
C MET A 140 -14.24 8.26 30.73
N GLU A 141 -14.27 6.95 30.72
CA GLU A 141 -15.42 6.14 31.12
C GLU A 141 -15.82 6.44 32.57
N VAL A 142 -14.83 6.73 33.43
CA VAL A 142 -15.05 7.15 34.82
C VAL A 142 -15.62 8.58 34.88
N LEU A 143 -15.11 9.49 34.00
CA LEU A 143 -15.58 10.88 33.93
C LEU A 143 -17.03 10.92 33.47
N ASP A 144 -17.37 10.24 32.39
CA ASP A 144 -18.72 10.17 31.81
C ASP A 144 -19.72 9.58 32.81
N CYS A 145 -19.35 8.45 33.44
CA CYS A 145 -20.16 7.84 34.48
C CYS A 145 -20.41 8.81 35.65
N SER A 146 -19.38 9.53 36.09
CA SER A 146 -19.49 10.52 37.17
C SER A 146 -20.44 11.65 36.80
N ALA A 147 -20.39 12.15 35.58
CA ALA A 147 -21.31 13.19 35.10
C ALA A 147 -22.76 12.70 35.02
N ILE A 148 -22.99 11.47 34.55
CA ILE A 148 -24.32 10.83 34.50
C ILE A 148 -24.86 10.63 35.88
N LEU A 149 -24.11 10.04 36.81
CA LEU A 149 -24.54 9.77 38.18
C LEU A 149 -24.84 11.05 38.96
N LEU A 150 -23.98 12.06 38.83
CA LEU A 150 -24.22 13.36 39.50
C LEU A 150 -25.49 14.03 38.95
N SER A 151 -25.74 13.93 37.63
CA SER A 151 -26.99 14.45 37.02
C SER A 151 -28.23 13.70 37.53
N LEU A 152 -28.17 12.39 37.72
CA LEU A 152 -29.24 11.57 38.28
C LEU A 152 -29.47 11.91 39.78
N PHE A 153 -28.38 12.05 40.52
CA PHE A 153 -28.45 12.44 41.96
C PHE A 153 -29.10 13.81 42.17
N MET A 154 -28.85 14.75 41.24
CA MET A 154 -29.50 16.07 41.25
C MET A 154 -30.96 16.04 40.71
N ASN A 155 -31.55 14.88 40.52
CA ASN A 155 -32.89 14.69 39.93
C ASN A 155 -33.04 15.32 38.54
N GLN A 156 -31.93 15.45 37.80
CA GLN A 156 -31.90 16.00 36.43
C GLN A 156 -31.84 14.87 35.38
N SER A 157 -32.78 13.95 35.40
CA SER A 157 -32.84 12.80 34.49
C SER A 157 -32.81 13.18 33.00
N LYS A 158 -33.34 14.34 32.64
CA LYS A 158 -33.27 14.88 31.27
C LYS A 158 -31.83 15.17 30.86
N THR A 159 -31.03 15.72 31.77
CA THR A 159 -29.61 15.99 31.55
C THR A 159 -28.81 14.67 31.40
N ALA A 160 -28.98 13.73 32.34
CA ALA A 160 -28.35 12.41 32.26
C ALA A 160 -28.67 11.69 30.92
N SER A 161 -29.97 11.69 30.54
CA SER A 161 -30.38 11.10 29.26
C SER A 161 -29.81 11.84 28.05
N ASN A 162 -29.58 13.16 28.12
CA ASN A 162 -28.94 13.91 27.01
C ASN A 162 -27.46 13.56 26.91
N ILE A 163 -26.77 13.47 28.04
CA ILE A 163 -25.33 13.07 28.08
C ILE A 163 -25.17 11.70 27.43
N MET A 164 -25.90 10.69 27.92
CA MET A 164 -25.79 9.31 27.36
C MET A 164 -26.10 9.28 25.85
N PHE A 165 -27.17 9.98 25.42
CA PHE A 165 -27.47 10.04 23.99
C PHE A 165 -26.37 10.67 23.16
N MET A 166 -25.71 11.72 23.65
CA MET A 166 -24.64 12.37 22.93
C MET A 166 -23.37 11.48 22.90
N LEU A 167 -23.11 10.76 23.99
CA LEU A 167 -22.01 9.78 24.02
C LEU A 167 -22.25 8.64 23.04
N ASP A 168 -23.46 8.05 23.05
CA ASP A 168 -23.83 6.98 22.12
C ASP A 168 -23.74 7.47 20.66
N LEU A 169 -24.27 8.67 20.36
CA LEU A 169 -24.17 9.26 19.03
C LEU A 169 -22.72 9.50 18.62
N GLY A 170 -21.90 10.02 19.53
CA GLY A 170 -20.46 10.18 19.33
C GLY A 170 -19.81 8.85 18.94
N ASN A 171 -19.97 7.83 19.76
CA ASN A 171 -19.40 6.50 19.52
C ASN A 171 -19.83 5.90 18.17
N HIS A 172 -21.08 6.07 17.75
CA HIS A 172 -21.55 5.62 16.44
C HIS A 172 -20.88 6.38 15.29
N LEU A 173 -20.75 7.71 15.41
CA LEU A 173 -20.10 8.55 14.41
C LEU A 173 -18.59 8.22 14.29
N ASP A 174 -17.95 7.88 15.40
CA ASP A 174 -16.56 7.49 15.45
C ASP A 174 -16.32 6.18 14.71
N GLN A 175 -17.12 5.16 15.03
CA GLN A 175 -17.07 3.87 14.34
C GLN A 175 -17.35 4.03 12.85
N TRP A 176 -18.33 4.85 12.48
CA TRP A 176 -18.62 5.16 11.09
C TRP A 176 -17.44 5.84 10.39
N SER A 177 -16.84 6.85 11.02
CA SER A 177 -15.74 7.62 10.43
C SER A 177 -14.52 6.75 10.18
N LEU A 178 -14.13 5.93 11.16
CA LEU A 178 -13.01 4.99 11.02
C LEU A 178 -13.29 3.94 9.94
N LYS A 179 -14.48 3.33 9.96
CA LYS A 179 -14.89 2.33 8.98
C LYS A 179 -14.91 2.92 7.57
N LYS A 180 -15.49 4.12 7.40
CA LYS A 180 -15.56 4.78 6.09
C LYS A 180 -14.18 5.09 5.56
N THR A 181 -13.28 5.66 6.37
CA THR A 181 -11.93 6.00 5.93
C THR A 181 -11.13 4.75 5.56
N ALA A 182 -11.27 3.66 6.32
CA ALA A 182 -10.62 2.39 6.00
C ALA A 182 -11.19 1.78 4.69
N THR A 183 -12.51 1.83 4.50
CA THR A 183 -13.14 1.35 3.26
C THR A 183 -12.74 2.20 2.05
N ASP A 184 -12.70 3.53 2.20
CA ASP A 184 -12.26 4.45 1.14
C ASP A 184 -10.80 4.18 0.74
N LEU A 185 -9.93 3.89 1.72
CA LEU A 185 -8.54 3.52 1.47
C LEU A 185 -8.44 2.18 0.73
N GLU A 186 -9.17 1.16 1.19
CA GLU A 186 -9.24 -0.16 0.54
C GLU A 186 -9.74 -0.04 -0.91
N GLN A 187 -10.80 0.71 -1.16
CA GLN A 187 -11.30 0.97 -2.51
C GLN A 187 -10.30 1.71 -3.39
N SER A 188 -9.56 2.68 -2.83
CA SER A 188 -8.53 3.42 -3.57
C SER A 188 -7.35 2.51 -3.95
N LEU A 189 -6.97 1.57 -3.10
CA LEU A 189 -5.95 0.56 -3.39
C LEU A 189 -6.44 -0.41 -4.48
N LEU A 190 -7.65 -0.94 -4.34
CA LEU A 190 -8.24 -1.86 -5.33
C LEU A 190 -8.45 -1.20 -6.70
N ALA A 191 -8.69 0.10 -6.76
CA ALA A 191 -8.79 0.84 -8.03
C ALA A 191 -7.48 0.89 -8.83
N LYS A 192 -6.33 0.65 -8.18
CA LYS A 192 -5.00 0.56 -8.80
C LYS A 192 -4.58 -0.88 -9.10
N GLU A 193 -5.48 -1.82 -8.97
CA GLU A 193 -5.22 -3.23 -9.17
C GLU A 193 -5.06 -3.59 -10.65
N SER A 194 -4.14 -4.52 -10.96
CA SER A 194 -3.87 -4.97 -12.31
C SER A 194 -5.01 -5.81 -12.88
N ASP A 195 -5.28 -5.64 -14.16
CA ASP A 195 -6.18 -6.50 -14.91
C ASP A 195 -5.44 -7.77 -15.36
N VAL A 196 -6.12 -8.90 -15.26
CA VAL A 196 -5.63 -10.20 -15.73
C VAL A 196 -6.64 -10.82 -16.69
N PHE A 197 -6.18 -11.65 -17.60
CA PHE A 197 -7.00 -12.27 -18.65
C PHE A 197 -7.35 -13.69 -18.27
N LEU A 198 -8.63 -13.92 -17.97
CA LEU A 198 -9.17 -15.22 -17.60
C LEU A 198 -9.78 -15.94 -18.81
N VAL A 199 -9.45 -17.22 -19.00
CA VAL A 199 -10.10 -18.07 -20.00
C VAL A 199 -11.46 -18.53 -19.48
N GLN A 200 -12.53 -18.17 -20.20
CA GLN A 200 -13.90 -18.59 -19.93
C GLN A 200 -14.47 -19.36 -21.15
N GLY A 201 -14.37 -20.69 -21.14
CA GLY A 201 -14.73 -21.50 -22.31
C GLY A 201 -13.85 -21.14 -23.50
N ASP A 202 -14.46 -20.65 -24.59
CA ASP A 202 -13.74 -20.23 -25.82
C ASP A 202 -13.39 -18.72 -25.85
N THR A 203 -13.68 -17.97 -24.78
CA THR A 203 -13.44 -16.53 -24.72
C THR A 203 -12.45 -16.17 -23.62
N VAL A 204 -11.75 -15.07 -23.80
CA VAL A 204 -10.86 -14.48 -22.79
C VAL A 204 -11.51 -13.21 -22.26
N VAL A 205 -11.59 -13.08 -20.94
CA VAL A 205 -12.25 -11.95 -20.26
C VAL A 205 -11.25 -11.29 -19.31
N SER A 206 -11.18 -9.96 -19.37
CA SER A 206 -10.39 -9.20 -18.39
C SER A 206 -11.11 -9.16 -17.05
N ILE A 207 -10.40 -9.51 -15.97
CA ILE A 207 -10.88 -9.45 -14.59
C ILE A 207 -9.79 -8.81 -13.72
N LYS A 208 -10.16 -8.35 -12.51
CA LYS A 208 -9.18 -7.87 -11.55
C LYS A 208 -8.39 -9.04 -10.93
N SER A 209 -7.13 -8.81 -10.61
CA SER A 209 -6.27 -9.84 -10.00
C SER A 209 -6.83 -10.33 -8.66
N SER A 210 -7.52 -9.48 -7.87
CA SER A 210 -8.24 -9.88 -6.65
C SER A 210 -9.34 -10.91 -6.87
N ASP A 211 -9.85 -10.99 -8.07
CA ASP A 211 -11.00 -11.83 -8.41
C ASP A 211 -10.58 -13.24 -8.90
N VAL A 212 -9.27 -13.49 -9.04
CA VAL A 212 -8.72 -14.76 -9.48
C VAL A 212 -8.85 -15.81 -8.38
N GLN A 213 -9.20 -17.04 -8.78
CA GLN A 213 -9.38 -18.19 -7.89
C GLN A 213 -8.41 -19.31 -8.23
N ILE A 214 -8.08 -20.16 -7.24
CA ILE A 214 -7.31 -21.39 -7.51
C ILE A 214 -8.06 -22.26 -8.52
N GLY A 215 -7.34 -22.72 -9.57
CA GLY A 215 -7.88 -23.51 -10.67
C GLY A 215 -8.36 -22.68 -11.86
N ASP A 216 -8.41 -21.35 -11.76
CA ASP A 216 -8.65 -20.46 -12.91
C ASP A 216 -7.49 -20.60 -13.91
N VAL A 217 -7.81 -20.47 -15.20
CA VAL A 217 -6.80 -20.50 -16.26
C VAL A 217 -6.63 -19.07 -16.78
N LEU A 218 -5.42 -18.53 -16.61
CA LEU A 218 -5.07 -17.20 -17.05
C LEU A 218 -4.26 -17.26 -18.35
N VAL A 219 -4.49 -16.29 -19.23
CA VAL A 219 -3.65 -16.05 -20.42
C VAL A 219 -2.61 -15.01 -20.07
N LEU A 220 -1.37 -15.37 -20.32
CA LEU A 220 -0.21 -14.50 -20.19
C LEU A 220 0.36 -14.27 -21.59
N SER A 221 0.49 -13.01 -21.96
CA SER A 221 1.14 -12.58 -23.18
C SER A 221 2.52 -12.01 -22.86
N GLN A 222 3.33 -11.90 -23.85
CA GLN A 222 4.66 -11.28 -23.78
C GLN A 222 4.62 -9.95 -23.00
N GLY A 223 5.56 -9.77 -22.08
CA GLY A 223 5.66 -8.60 -21.19
C GLY A 223 4.73 -8.63 -19.99
N ASN A 224 3.86 -9.64 -19.85
CA ASN A 224 3.01 -9.75 -18.67
C ASN A 224 3.80 -10.23 -17.46
N GLU A 225 3.58 -9.57 -16.34
CA GLU A 225 3.99 -10.07 -15.02
C GLU A 225 3.08 -11.25 -14.62
N ILE A 226 3.69 -12.32 -14.15
CA ILE A 226 3.00 -13.50 -13.61
C ILE A 226 2.63 -13.19 -12.16
N LEU A 227 1.36 -12.92 -11.90
CA LEU A 227 0.88 -12.48 -10.59
C LEU A 227 0.55 -13.64 -9.64
N PHE A 228 0.49 -14.88 -10.15
CA PHE A 228 0.06 -16.06 -9.38
C PHE A 228 0.96 -17.25 -9.67
N ASP A 229 1.20 -18.05 -8.63
CA ASP A 229 1.80 -19.36 -8.83
C ASP A 229 0.86 -20.25 -9.64
N GLY A 230 1.41 -20.94 -10.62
CA GLY A 230 0.58 -21.74 -11.52
C GLY A 230 1.35 -22.83 -12.24
N GLN A 231 0.57 -23.68 -12.90
CA GLN A 231 1.09 -24.71 -13.81
C GLN A 231 0.68 -24.37 -15.24
N VAL A 232 1.63 -24.44 -16.16
CA VAL A 232 1.37 -24.22 -17.59
C VAL A 232 0.43 -25.31 -18.12
N VAL A 233 -0.71 -24.89 -18.65
CA VAL A 233 -1.71 -25.76 -19.27
C VAL A 233 -1.47 -25.92 -20.77
N SER A 234 -1.02 -24.84 -21.41
CA SER A 234 -0.65 -24.85 -22.84
C SER A 234 0.19 -23.62 -23.15
N GLY A 235 0.95 -23.70 -24.23
CA GLY A 235 1.82 -22.60 -24.69
C GLY A 235 3.30 -22.91 -24.49
N LEU A 236 4.12 -22.02 -24.99
CA LEU A 236 5.57 -22.00 -24.85
C LEU A 236 6.00 -20.56 -24.58
N GLY A 237 6.86 -20.38 -23.61
CA GLY A 237 7.37 -19.03 -23.31
C GLY A 237 8.63 -19.05 -22.47
N MET A 238 9.34 -17.93 -22.51
CA MET A 238 10.51 -17.69 -21.68
C MET A 238 10.09 -16.84 -20.48
N VAL A 239 10.32 -17.34 -19.28
CA VAL A 239 9.95 -16.66 -18.03
C VAL A 239 11.21 -16.20 -17.31
N ASN A 240 11.31 -14.93 -17.05
CA ASN A 240 12.37 -14.35 -16.25
C ASN A 240 12.05 -14.56 -14.76
N GLU A 241 12.85 -15.41 -14.13
CA GLU A 241 12.75 -15.75 -12.71
C GLU A 241 13.81 -15.03 -11.86
N SER A 242 14.48 -14.01 -12.41
CA SER A 242 15.58 -13.29 -11.73
C SER A 242 15.16 -12.65 -10.41
N SER A 243 13.89 -12.29 -10.29
CA SER A 243 13.29 -11.78 -9.04
C SER A 243 13.27 -12.82 -7.90
N LEU A 244 13.33 -14.10 -8.22
CA LEU A 244 13.29 -15.20 -7.25
C LEU A 244 14.65 -15.90 -7.09
N THR A 245 15.32 -16.18 -8.22
CA THR A 245 16.56 -16.96 -8.25
C THR A 245 17.82 -16.10 -8.23
N GLY A 246 17.69 -14.81 -8.57
CA GLY A 246 18.82 -13.92 -8.80
C GLY A 246 19.58 -14.20 -10.12
N GLU A 247 19.14 -15.20 -10.90
CA GLU A 247 19.72 -15.52 -12.20
C GLU A 247 19.05 -14.70 -13.30
N SER A 248 19.85 -14.00 -14.09
CA SER A 248 19.35 -13.06 -15.11
C SER A 248 18.84 -13.72 -16.39
N PHE A 249 18.90 -15.05 -16.51
CA PHE A 249 18.49 -15.75 -17.72
C PHE A 249 17.06 -16.27 -17.61
N PRO A 250 16.20 -15.97 -18.61
CA PRO A 250 14.86 -16.51 -18.67
C PRO A 250 14.88 -18.04 -18.82
N VAL A 251 13.96 -18.70 -18.14
CA VAL A 251 13.77 -20.13 -18.16
C VAL A 251 12.64 -20.48 -19.12
N GLU A 252 12.91 -21.40 -20.05
CA GLU A 252 11.87 -21.89 -20.95
C GLU A 252 10.82 -22.68 -20.15
N LYS A 253 9.56 -22.32 -20.30
CA LYS A 253 8.40 -22.99 -19.69
C LYS A 253 7.51 -23.61 -20.76
N ARG A 254 7.20 -24.88 -20.56
CA ARG A 254 6.35 -25.69 -21.44
C ARG A 254 5.14 -26.23 -20.66
N GLU A 255 4.26 -26.92 -21.36
CA GLU A 255 3.11 -27.60 -20.74
C GLU A 255 3.55 -28.50 -19.57
N SER A 256 2.85 -28.38 -18.45
CA SER A 256 3.13 -29.01 -17.15
C SER A 256 4.23 -28.39 -16.29
N ASP A 257 4.98 -27.43 -16.77
CA ASP A 257 5.96 -26.72 -15.95
C ASP A 257 5.29 -25.80 -14.94
N LEU A 258 5.98 -25.55 -13.81
CA LEU A 258 5.54 -24.60 -12.80
C LEU A 258 6.06 -23.21 -13.14
N VAL A 259 5.22 -22.21 -12.95
CA VAL A 259 5.57 -20.80 -13.00
C VAL A 259 5.28 -20.17 -11.65
N CYS A 260 6.16 -19.30 -11.23
CA CYS A 260 6.06 -18.62 -9.94
C CYS A 260 5.56 -17.20 -10.08
N ALA A 261 4.82 -16.73 -9.10
CA ALA A 261 4.42 -15.34 -9.00
C ALA A 261 5.65 -14.41 -8.93
N ASN A 262 5.47 -13.16 -9.33
CA ASN A 262 6.51 -12.12 -9.38
C ASN A 262 7.65 -12.41 -10.37
N THR A 263 7.35 -13.18 -11.40
CA THR A 263 8.21 -13.40 -12.56
C THR A 263 7.58 -12.75 -13.79
N VAL A 264 8.31 -12.59 -14.87
CA VAL A 264 7.83 -11.93 -16.08
C VAL A 264 7.88 -12.87 -17.27
N LEU A 265 6.78 -12.99 -18.01
CA LEU A 265 6.80 -13.70 -19.28
C LEU A 265 7.42 -12.79 -20.33
N GLU A 266 8.62 -13.11 -20.71
CA GLU A 266 9.43 -12.30 -21.61
C GLU A 266 9.13 -12.56 -23.07
N THR A 267 8.93 -13.80 -23.47
CA THR A 267 8.47 -14.17 -24.81
C THR A 267 7.45 -15.27 -24.79
N GLY A 268 6.65 -15.33 -25.84
CA GLY A 268 5.66 -16.36 -26.05
C GLY A 268 4.31 -16.04 -25.42
N GLU A 269 3.45 -17.03 -25.41
CA GLU A 269 2.13 -17.00 -24.76
C GLU A 269 1.99 -18.25 -23.91
N LEU A 270 1.62 -18.06 -22.66
CA LEU A 270 1.35 -19.14 -21.72
C LEU A 270 -0.09 -19.08 -21.23
N ARG A 271 -0.70 -20.23 -21.10
CA ARG A 271 -1.93 -20.40 -20.33
C ARG A 271 -1.58 -21.14 -19.07
N ILE A 272 -1.73 -20.47 -17.94
CA ILE A 272 -1.39 -21.03 -16.64
C ILE A 272 -2.64 -21.32 -15.84
N ARG A 273 -2.68 -22.47 -15.17
CA ARG A 273 -3.69 -22.77 -14.16
C ARG A 273 -3.16 -22.33 -12.80
N VAL A 274 -3.87 -21.44 -12.14
CA VAL A 274 -3.51 -20.96 -10.81
C VAL A 274 -3.54 -22.09 -9.80
N THR A 275 -2.43 -22.37 -9.15
CA THR A 275 -2.28 -23.45 -8.17
C THR A 275 -2.32 -22.97 -6.74
N ASP A 276 -1.84 -21.75 -6.49
CA ASP A 276 -1.90 -21.10 -5.21
C ASP A 276 -2.55 -19.72 -5.34
N ASN A 277 -3.50 -19.47 -4.46
CA ASN A 277 -4.22 -18.20 -4.37
C ASN A 277 -3.93 -17.52 -3.02
N GLN A 278 -2.81 -17.82 -2.40
CA GLN A 278 -2.40 -17.08 -1.21
C GLN A 278 -2.21 -15.61 -1.60
N MET A 279 -3.32 -14.85 -1.60
CA MET A 279 -3.41 -13.39 -1.63
C MET A 279 -2.25 -12.68 -2.37
N ASN A 280 -1.94 -13.14 -3.58
CA ASN A 280 -0.75 -12.70 -4.30
C ASN A 280 -0.97 -11.47 -5.17
N SER A 281 -2.16 -10.87 -5.17
CA SER A 281 -2.26 -9.50 -5.65
C SER A 281 -1.42 -8.62 -4.70
N ARG A 282 -0.39 -7.96 -5.22
CA ARG A 282 0.45 -6.97 -4.49
C ARG A 282 -0.42 -6.05 -3.63
N ILE A 283 -1.55 -5.65 -4.15
CA ILE A 283 -2.49 -4.74 -3.51
C ILE A 283 -3.18 -5.41 -2.32
N LEU A 284 -3.59 -6.67 -2.43
CA LEU A 284 -4.18 -7.40 -1.31
C LEU A 284 -3.17 -7.67 -0.19
N GLN A 285 -1.92 -7.99 -0.53
CA GLN A 285 -0.84 -8.08 0.47
C GLN A 285 -0.60 -6.75 1.16
N LEU A 286 -0.59 -5.63 0.43
CA LEU A 286 -0.48 -4.29 1.01
C LEU A 286 -1.66 -3.96 1.92
N ILE A 287 -2.89 -4.29 1.50
CA ILE A 287 -4.10 -4.13 2.33
C ILE A 287 -3.99 -4.97 3.61
N GLU A 288 -3.51 -6.22 3.52
CA GLU A 288 -3.33 -7.08 4.68
C GLU A 288 -2.23 -6.58 5.61
N LEU A 289 -1.09 -6.13 5.07
CA LEU A 289 -0.01 -5.50 5.84
C LEU A 289 -0.50 -4.24 6.55
N MET A 290 -1.30 -3.42 5.86
CA MET A 290 -1.92 -2.24 6.47
C MET A 290 -2.92 -2.63 7.56
N LYS A 291 -3.76 -3.67 7.36
CA LYS A 291 -4.67 -4.21 8.38
C LYS A 291 -3.90 -4.79 9.59
N LYS A 292 -2.82 -5.53 9.36
CA LYS A 292 -1.94 -6.03 10.44
C LYS A 292 -1.22 -4.90 11.17
N SER A 293 -0.79 -3.86 10.45
CA SER A 293 -0.26 -2.63 11.06
C SER A 293 -1.31 -1.95 11.94
N GLU A 294 -2.59 -1.95 11.54
CA GLU A 294 -3.67 -1.44 12.40
C GLU A 294 -3.87 -2.26 13.69
N GLU A 295 -3.70 -3.57 13.65
CA GLU A 295 -3.74 -4.41 14.88
C GLU A 295 -2.56 -4.10 15.82
N ASN A 296 -1.37 -3.83 15.29
CA ASN A 296 -0.22 -3.36 16.04
C ASN A 296 -0.38 -1.92 16.56
N LYS A 297 -1.20 -1.09 15.90
CA LYS A 297 -1.58 0.27 16.34
C LYS A 297 -2.28 0.32 17.69
N LYS A 298 -2.85 -0.79 18.20
CA LYS A 298 -3.36 -0.86 19.57
C LYS A 298 -2.32 -0.41 20.61
N THR A 299 -1.04 -0.43 20.27
CA THR A 299 0.04 0.00 21.19
C THR A 299 0.25 1.53 21.14
N LYS A 300 0.12 2.19 19.98
CA LYS A 300 0.36 3.64 19.83
C LYS A 300 -0.92 4.49 19.92
N GLN A 301 -2.03 4.00 19.42
CA GLN A 301 -3.35 4.53 19.76
C GLN A 301 -3.54 4.56 21.29
N ARG A 302 -2.99 3.59 22.02
CA ARG A 302 -2.83 3.63 23.48
C ARG A 302 -1.99 4.80 23.99
N TYR A 303 -1.02 5.29 23.24
CA TYR A 303 -0.23 6.46 23.67
C TYR A 303 -1.04 7.75 23.67
N PHE A 304 -1.77 8.04 22.57
CA PHE A 304 -2.67 9.21 22.50
C PHE A 304 -3.85 9.08 23.45
N ILE A 305 -4.42 7.88 23.60
CA ILE A 305 -5.44 7.59 24.60
C ILE A 305 -4.88 7.82 26.00
N LYS A 306 -3.69 7.31 26.33
CA LYS A 306 -3.02 7.52 27.62
C LYS A 306 -2.67 9.00 27.86
N MET A 307 -2.30 9.77 26.82
CA MET A 307 -2.13 11.22 26.95
C MET A 307 -3.46 11.91 27.25
N ALA A 308 -4.52 11.53 26.54
CA ALA A 308 -5.86 12.06 26.75
C ALA A 308 -6.36 11.71 28.16
N ASP A 309 -6.18 10.49 28.62
CA ASP A 309 -6.58 10.04 29.97
C ASP A 309 -5.80 10.78 31.08
N LYS A 310 -4.55 11.21 30.83
CA LYS A 310 -3.82 12.06 31.79
C LYS A 310 -4.51 13.38 32.10
N VAL A 311 -5.33 13.88 31.17
CA VAL A 311 -6.07 15.14 31.37
C VAL A 311 -7.29 14.93 32.27
N VAL A 312 -7.88 13.74 32.30
CA VAL A 312 -9.10 13.44 33.09
C VAL A 312 -8.94 13.77 34.57
N LYS A 313 -7.77 13.53 35.16
CA LYS A 313 -7.50 13.88 36.55
C LYS A 313 -7.65 15.39 36.84
N TYR A 314 -7.30 16.23 35.87
CA TYR A 314 -7.45 17.70 36.02
C TYR A 314 -8.92 18.13 35.93
N ASN A 315 -9.76 17.40 35.17
CA ASN A 315 -11.19 17.63 35.14
C ASN A 315 -11.81 17.32 36.51
N PHE A 316 -11.45 16.20 37.14
CA PHE A 316 -11.90 15.89 38.51
C PHE A 316 -11.40 16.89 39.54
N LEU A 317 -10.12 17.31 39.44
CA LEU A 317 -9.57 18.33 40.32
C LEU A 317 -10.30 19.67 40.16
N GLY A 318 -10.56 20.09 38.92
CA GLY A 318 -11.30 21.30 38.59
C GLY A 318 -12.72 21.25 39.10
N ALA A 319 -13.42 20.11 38.92
CA ALA A 319 -14.77 19.90 39.45
C ALA A 319 -14.81 19.98 40.98
N GLY A 320 -13.89 19.30 41.65
CA GLY A 320 -13.76 19.31 43.11
C GLY A 320 -13.47 20.71 43.67
N LEU A 321 -12.50 21.42 43.09
CA LEU A 321 -12.14 22.78 43.49
C LEU A 321 -13.32 23.76 43.26
N THR A 322 -14.00 23.65 42.12
CA THR A 322 -15.16 24.46 41.81
C THR A 322 -16.29 24.23 42.81
N TYR A 323 -16.55 22.99 43.19
CA TYR A 323 -17.53 22.65 44.21
C TYR A 323 -17.17 23.24 45.59
N LEU A 324 -15.90 23.07 45.98
CA LEU A 324 -15.41 23.61 47.26
C LEU A 324 -15.51 25.15 47.33
N LEU A 325 -15.21 25.83 46.23
CA LEU A 325 -15.24 27.29 46.20
C LEU A 325 -16.65 27.90 46.03
N THR A 326 -17.55 27.19 45.34
CA THR A 326 -18.86 27.76 44.98
C THR A 326 -20.07 27.11 45.66
N GLY A 327 -19.88 25.92 46.28
CA GLY A 327 -20.97 25.10 46.84
C GLY A 327 -21.95 24.57 45.78
N SER A 328 -21.69 24.78 44.49
CA SER A 328 -22.61 24.50 43.40
C SER A 328 -22.21 23.28 42.58
N PHE A 329 -22.99 22.21 42.67
CA PHE A 329 -22.82 21.03 41.81
C PHE A 329 -23.03 21.34 40.33
N SER A 330 -23.95 22.26 39.99
CA SER A 330 -24.21 22.66 38.61
C SER A 330 -22.98 23.28 37.93
N LYS A 331 -22.16 24.02 38.67
CA LYS A 331 -20.92 24.59 38.18
C LYS A 331 -19.80 23.52 38.12
N ALA A 332 -19.72 22.65 39.12
CA ALA A 332 -18.73 21.57 39.14
C ALA A 332 -18.91 20.57 37.99
N ILE A 333 -20.15 20.26 37.63
CA ILE A 333 -20.48 19.34 36.55
C ILE A 333 -19.98 19.82 35.18
N SER A 334 -19.75 21.15 35.03
CA SER A 334 -19.20 21.71 33.77
C SER A 334 -17.82 21.15 33.44
N PHE A 335 -16.99 20.85 34.46
CA PHE A 335 -15.70 20.19 34.28
C PHE A 335 -15.80 18.69 33.96
N LEU A 336 -16.92 18.07 34.32
CA LEU A 336 -17.16 16.65 34.04
C LEU A 336 -17.79 16.42 32.67
N LEU A 337 -18.53 17.41 32.16
CA LEU A 337 -19.23 17.34 30.88
C LEU A 337 -18.39 17.77 29.68
N VAL A 338 -17.36 18.57 29.90
CA VAL A 338 -16.54 19.15 28.86
C VAL A 338 -15.11 18.63 29.05
N ASP A 339 -14.78 17.55 28.36
CA ASP A 339 -13.46 16.96 28.40
C ASP A 339 -12.60 17.39 27.20
N PHE A 340 -11.28 17.28 27.34
CA PHE A 340 -10.32 17.66 26.29
C PHE A 340 -9.86 16.48 25.44
N SER A 341 -10.28 15.26 25.75
CA SER A 341 -9.71 14.05 25.19
C SER A 341 -10.57 13.41 24.12
N CYS A 342 -11.91 13.52 24.18
CA CYS A 342 -12.83 12.94 23.21
C CYS A 342 -12.51 13.34 21.76
N ALA A 343 -12.42 14.63 21.50
CA ALA A 343 -12.16 15.12 20.16
C ALA A 343 -10.82 14.61 19.60
N LEU A 344 -9.78 14.54 20.42
CA LEU A 344 -8.44 14.11 19.99
C LEU A 344 -8.33 12.61 19.79
N LYS A 345 -8.96 11.81 20.67
CA LYS A 345 -9.00 10.35 20.61
C LYS A 345 -9.53 9.86 19.26
N ILE A 346 -10.45 10.59 18.66
CA ILE A 346 -11.13 10.23 17.42
C ILE A 346 -10.51 10.92 16.22
N SER A 347 -10.31 12.25 16.30
CA SER A 347 -9.85 13.03 15.15
C SER A 347 -8.42 12.68 14.71
N THR A 348 -7.58 12.23 15.64
CA THR A 348 -6.19 11.88 15.33
C THR A 348 -6.08 10.64 14.44
N PRO A 349 -6.66 9.48 14.77
CA PRO A 349 -6.64 8.31 13.88
C PRO A 349 -7.27 8.61 12.50
N VAL A 350 -8.36 9.39 12.47
CA VAL A 350 -9.00 9.80 11.21
C VAL A 350 -8.05 10.64 10.36
N ALA A 351 -7.31 11.58 10.97
CA ALA A 351 -6.33 12.40 10.25
C ALA A 351 -5.20 11.55 9.65
N TYR A 352 -4.69 10.55 10.41
CA TYR A 352 -3.67 9.62 9.89
C TYR A 352 -4.16 8.80 8.71
N LEU A 353 -5.34 8.17 8.84
CA LEU A 353 -5.92 7.39 7.74
C LEU A 353 -6.18 8.25 6.50
N THR A 354 -6.62 9.50 6.71
CA THR A 354 -6.81 10.45 5.61
C THR A 354 -5.47 10.82 4.95
N ALA A 355 -4.39 10.98 5.75
CA ALA A 355 -3.05 11.22 5.22
C ALA A 355 -2.53 10.04 4.40
N ILE A 356 -2.70 8.82 4.88
CA ILE A 356 -2.32 7.60 4.16
C ILE A 356 -3.06 7.51 2.82
N LYS A 357 -4.39 7.76 2.82
CA LYS A 357 -5.18 7.82 1.60
C LYS A 357 -4.68 8.88 0.62
N GLU A 358 -4.34 10.07 1.12
CA GLU A 358 -3.81 11.16 0.28
C GLU A 358 -2.42 10.82 -0.25
N GLY A 359 -1.58 10.11 0.52
CA GLY A 359 -0.32 9.55 0.05
C GLY A 359 -0.50 8.61 -1.13
N LEU A 360 -1.51 7.73 -1.05
CA LEU A 360 -1.84 6.81 -2.15
C LEU A 360 -2.28 7.56 -3.42
N ASN A 361 -3.08 8.64 -3.29
CA ASN A 361 -3.47 9.49 -4.42
C ASN A 361 -2.25 10.15 -5.10
N ARG A 362 -1.12 10.23 -4.37
CA ARG A 362 0.17 10.78 -4.83
C ARG A 362 1.19 9.69 -5.13
N GLU A 363 0.74 8.52 -5.50
CA GLU A 363 1.55 7.37 -5.89
C GLU A 363 2.50 6.84 -4.78
N MET A 364 2.15 7.07 -3.49
CA MET A 364 2.91 6.58 -2.34
C MET A 364 2.04 5.69 -1.46
N VAL A 365 2.41 4.44 -1.29
CA VAL A 365 1.79 3.54 -0.31
C VAL A 365 2.55 3.67 1.01
N ILE A 366 1.94 4.34 1.98
CA ILE A 366 2.49 4.54 3.32
C ILE A 366 1.86 3.49 4.22
N LYS A 367 2.67 2.58 4.77
CA LYS A 367 2.16 1.45 5.55
C LYS A 367 1.71 1.83 6.95
N ASP A 368 2.34 2.84 7.55
CA ASP A 368 1.98 3.37 8.87
C ASP A 368 2.03 4.89 8.90
N GLY A 369 1.01 5.51 9.50
CA GLY A 369 0.94 6.96 9.66
C GLY A 369 2.08 7.56 10.50
N ASP A 370 2.70 6.78 11.38
CA ASP A 370 3.86 7.20 12.17
C ASP A 370 5.06 7.61 11.33
N VAL A 371 5.17 7.05 10.13
CA VAL A 371 6.21 7.40 9.14
C VAL A 371 6.17 8.89 8.85
N LEU A 372 4.97 9.47 8.72
CA LEU A 372 4.78 10.91 8.47
C LEU A 372 5.28 11.79 9.62
N GLU A 373 5.17 11.33 10.86
CA GLU A 373 5.73 12.06 12.01
C GLU A 373 7.24 11.90 12.11
N LYS A 374 7.75 10.68 11.85
CA LYS A 374 9.18 10.40 11.82
C LYS A 374 9.88 11.22 10.73
N TYR A 375 9.23 11.35 9.54
CA TYR A 375 9.78 12.10 8.42
C TYR A 375 10.17 13.54 8.79
N LEU A 376 9.35 14.21 9.59
CA LEU A 376 9.66 15.58 10.04
C LEU A 376 10.92 15.68 10.91
N LYS A 377 11.41 14.55 11.44
CA LYS A 377 12.63 14.47 12.26
C LYS A 377 13.85 14.01 11.46
N VAL A 378 13.64 13.52 10.24
CA VAL A 378 14.73 13.04 9.37
C VAL A 378 15.70 14.19 9.10
N ASP A 379 16.96 13.96 9.39
CA ASP A 379 18.06 14.87 9.11
C ASP A 379 19.02 14.33 8.03
N THR A 380 19.05 13.02 7.84
CA THR A 380 19.98 12.33 6.94
C THR A 380 19.24 11.46 5.95
N PHE A 381 19.54 11.64 4.67
CA PHE A 381 19.03 10.84 3.56
C PHE A 381 20.13 9.95 3.00
N LEU A 382 19.91 8.65 3.02
CA LEU A 382 20.81 7.66 2.49
C LEU A 382 20.22 7.08 1.20
N PHE A 383 20.95 7.19 0.11
CA PHE A 383 20.53 6.71 -1.20
C PHE A 383 21.38 5.53 -1.66
N ASP A 384 20.71 4.50 -2.18
CA ASP A 384 21.38 3.58 -3.09
C ASP A 384 21.59 4.26 -4.44
N LYS A 385 22.52 3.75 -5.25
CA LYS A 385 22.80 4.26 -6.60
C LYS A 385 21.87 3.64 -7.63
N THR A 386 21.99 2.32 -7.80
CA THR A 386 21.39 1.59 -8.92
C THR A 386 19.87 1.44 -8.73
N GLY A 387 19.10 1.77 -9.77
CA GLY A 387 17.63 1.70 -9.69
C GLY A 387 16.98 2.77 -8.79
N THR A 388 17.79 3.54 -8.04
CA THR A 388 17.32 4.60 -7.14
C THR A 388 17.64 5.99 -7.71
N ILE A 389 18.91 6.42 -7.68
CA ILE A 389 19.34 7.71 -8.29
C ILE A 389 19.45 7.55 -9.80
N THR A 390 19.89 6.37 -10.26
CA THR A 390 19.88 6.01 -11.67
C THR A 390 18.56 5.34 -12.06
N THR A 391 18.29 5.26 -13.35
CA THR A 391 17.23 4.39 -13.88
C THR A 391 17.59 2.92 -13.63
N SER A 392 16.61 2.03 -13.71
CA SER A 392 16.87 0.57 -13.66
C SER A 392 17.31 0.01 -15.01
N TYR A 393 17.15 0.79 -16.07
CA TYR A 393 17.45 0.34 -17.44
C TYR A 393 18.73 1.02 -17.94
N PRO A 394 19.74 0.23 -18.35
CA PRO A 394 20.93 0.74 -19.01
C PRO A 394 20.60 1.30 -20.41
N ILE A 395 21.46 2.17 -20.90
CA ILE A 395 21.42 2.67 -22.28
C ILE A 395 22.79 2.47 -22.94
N VAL A 396 22.78 2.37 -24.26
CA VAL A 396 23.99 2.41 -25.08
C VAL A 396 24.39 3.87 -25.27
N GLU A 397 25.51 4.29 -24.72
CA GLU A 397 26.06 5.64 -24.86
C GLU A 397 26.90 5.80 -26.12
N LYS A 398 27.70 4.76 -26.44
CA LYS A 398 28.57 4.76 -27.61
C LYS A 398 28.65 3.36 -28.22
N VAL A 399 28.72 3.33 -29.53
CA VAL A 399 29.06 2.15 -30.30
C VAL A 399 30.41 2.41 -30.98
N LEU A 400 31.36 1.56 -30.77
CA LEU A 400 32.72 1.67 -31.34
C LEU A 400 32.94 0.52 -32.32
N PRO A 401 32.82 0.80 -33.63
CA PRO A 401 33.09 -0.20 -34.66
C PRO A 401 34.60 -0.36 -34.84
N PHE A 402 35.03 -1.57 -35.23
CA PHE A 402 36.41 -1.90 -35.55
C PHE A 402 36.52 -2.46 -36.96
N GLY A 403 37.69 -2.24 -37.62
CA GLY A 403 37.94 -2.66 -38.99
C GLY A 403 37.07 -1.90 -40.01
N ASP A 404 36.50 -2.62 -40.96
CA ASP A 404 35.72 -2.04 -42.07
C ASP A 404 34.21 -1.95 -41.74
N TYR A 405 33.81 -2.21 -40.52
CA TYR A 405 32.43 -2.18 -40.08
C TYR A 405 31.97 -0.76 -39.68
N SER A 406 30.73 -0.44 -39.98
CA SER A 406 30.07 0.82 -39.52
C SER A 406 29.32 0.62 -38.18
N GLU A 407 28.98 1.70 -37.51
CA GLU A 407 28.12 1.64 -36.30
C GLU A 407 26.78 0.97 -36.61
N GLU A 408 26.22 1.24 -37.80
CA GLU A 408 24.99 0.62 -38.29
C GLU A 408 25.11 -0.89 -38.42
N ASP A 409 26.25 -1.39 -38.96
CA ASP A 409 26.51 -2.84 -39.08
C ASP A 409 26.57 -3.49 -37.69
N ILE A 410 27.27 -2.87 -36.73
CA ILE A 410 27.42 -3.37 -35.38
C ILE A 410 26.07 -3.42 -34.67
N LEU A 411 25.28 -2.35 -34.76
CA LEU A 411 23.94 -2.30 -34.16
C LEU A 411 23.01 -3.31 -34.81
N ARG A 412 23.00 -3.43 -36.14
CA ARG A 412 22.14 -4.38 -36.88
C ARG A 412 22.44 -5.83 -36.48
N ILE A 413 23.73 -6.23 -36.47
CA ILE A 413 24.13 -7.57 -36.10
C ILE A 413 23.80 -7.86 -34.64
N SER A 414 24.08 -6.90 -33.75
CA SER A 414 23.84 -7.08 -32.31
C SER A 414 22.36 -7.09 -31.98
N ALA A 415 21.55 -6.21 -32.57
CA ALA A 415 20.10 -6.19 -32.38
C ALA A 415 19.47 -7.51 -32.83
N CYS A 416 19.89 -8.03 -34.00
CA CYS A 416 19.46 -9.34 -34.47
C CYS A 416 19.76 -10.48 -33.48
N LEU A 417 20.93 -10.48 -32.82
CA LEU A 417 21.31 -11.50 -31.83
C LEU A 417 20.58 -11.33 -30.51
N GLU A 418 20.31 -10.10 -30.10
CA GLU A 418 19.78 -9.72 -28.80
C GLU A 418 18.24 -9.55 -28.78
N GLU A 419 17.57 -9.51 -29.94
CA GLU A 419 16.13 -9.29 -30.08
C GLU A 419 15.29 -10.31 -29.27
N HIS A 420 15.78 -11.55 -29.20
CA HIS A 420 15.09 -12.61 -28.50
C HIS A 420 15.53 -12.78 -27.03
N ILE A 421 16.33 -11.80 -26.54
CA ILE A 421 16.91 -11.87 -25.20
C ILE A 421 16.42 -10.75 -24.33
N TYR A 422 15.83 -11.10 -23.24
CA TYR A 422 15.30 -10.18 -22.25
C TYR A 422 16.28 -9.92 -21.11
N HIS A 423 17.42 -9.42 -21.47
CA HIS A 423 18.38 -8.88 -20.53
C HIS A 423 18.35 -7.34 -20.65
N PRO A 424 18.47 -6.57 -19.55
CA PRO A 424 18.47 -5.10 -19.64
C PRO A 424 19.46 -4.53 -20.65
N ILE A 425 20.62 -5.15 -20.78
CA ILE A 425 21.66 -4.79 -21.76
C ILE A 425 21.21 -5.10 -23.20
N ALA A 426 20.60 -6.26 -23.42
CA ALA A 426 20.05 -6.64 -24.72
C ALA A 426 18.98 -5.65 -25.19
N ASN A 427 18.01 -5.37 -24.30
CA ASN A 427 16.98 -4.38 -24.55
C ASN A 427 17.55 -2.99 -24.86
N ALA A 428 18.66 -2.61 -24.23
CA ALA A 428 19.32 -1.34 -24.51
C ALA A 428 19.87 -1.28 -25.94
N ILE A 429 20.43 -2.38 -26.44
CA ILE A 429 20.98 -2.49 -27.81
C ILE A 429 19.84 -2.47 -28.85
N VAL A 430 18.81 -3.30 -28.66
CA VAL A 430 17.64 -3.34 -29.56
C VAL A 430 16.95 -1.98 -29.62
N LYS A 431 16.76 -1.36 -28.46
CA LYS A 431 16.16 -0.02 -28.38
C LYS A 431 17.01 1.05 -29.05
N GLN A 432 18.34 0.95 -28.97
CA GLN A 432 19.23 1.88 -29.65
C GLN A 432 19.12 1.71 -31.18
N ALA A 433 19.05 0.48 -31.68
CA ALA A 433 18.82 0.21 -33.09
C ALA A 433 17.47 0.77 -33.58
N GLU A 434 16.40 0.62 -32.79
CA GLU A 434 15.08 1.20 -33.08
C GLU A 434 15.14 2.75 -33.15
N ILE A 435 15.83 3.39 -32.21
CA ILE A 435 15.97 4.87 -32.16
C ILE A 435 16.70 5.38 -33.40
N GLU A 436 17.69 4.65 -33.88
CA GLU A 436 18.44 5.01 -35.09
C GLU A 436 17.75 4.57 -36.40
N GLY A 437 16.58 3.90 -36.28
CA GLY A 437 15.80 3.46 -37.43
C GLY A 437 16.45 2.32 -38.21
N ILE A 438 17.28 1.52 -37.56
CA ILE A 438 17.99 0.37 -38.14
C ILE A 438 17.04 -0.82 -38.15
N GLU A 439 16.53 -1.17 -39.32
CA GLU A 439 15.79 -2.42 -39.51
C GLU A 439 16.75 -3.61 -39.59
N HIS A 440 16.42 -4.70 -38.94
CA HIS A 440 17.16 -5.95 -38.99
C HIS A 440 16.22 -7.11 -39.29
N GLU A 441 16.69 -8.04 -40.09
CA GLU A 441 16.03 -9.32 -40.33
C GLU A 441 16.71 -10.41 -39.51
N GLU A 442 16.00 -11.50 -39.20
CA GLU A 442 16.56 -12.63 -38.48
C GLU A 442 17.63 -13.32 -39.36
N MET A 443 18.90 -13.00 -39.10
CA MET A 443 20.06 -13.51 -39.87
C MET A 443 20.82 -14.63 -39.16
N HIS A 444 20.53 -14.87 -37.87
CA HIS A 444 21.27 -15.78 -37.04
C HIS A 444 20.74 -17.23 -37.09
N GLY A 445 21.59 -18.19 -36.84
CA GLY A 445 21.21 -19.57 -36.59
C GLY A 445 20.73 -19.78 -35.12
N LYS A 446 20.81 -21.02 -34.66
CA LYS A 446 20.43 -21.34 -33.27
C LYS A 446 21.29 -20.57 -32.27
N LEU A 447 20.66 -19.82 -31.36
CA LEU A 447 21.34 -19.12 -30.27
C LEU A 447 21.78 -20.10 -29.18
N GLN A 448 23.04 -19.96 -28.75
CA GLN A 448 23.59 -20.68 -27.61
C GLN A 448 23.96 -19.69 -26.52
N TYR A 449 23.26 -19.75 -25.40
CA TYR A 449 23.55 -18.93 -24.23
C TYR A 449 24.71 -19.48 -23.42
N ILE A 450 25.62 -18.59 -23.02
CA ILE A 450 26.72 -18.89 -22.13
C ILE A 450 26.52 -18.11 -20.85
N ALA A 451 26.15 -18.81 -19.80
CA ALA A 451 25.75 -18.20 -18.53
C ALA A 451 26.76 -17.16 -18.05
N SER A 452 26.23 -15.95 -17.69
CA SER A 452 26.99 -14.80 -17.21
C SER A 452 28.08 -14.25 -18.17
N LYS A 453 28.11 -14.71 -19.41
CA LYS A 453 29.17 -14.30 -20.38
C LYS A 453 28.62 -13.68 -21.66
N GLY A 454 27.55 -14.24 -22.23
CA GLY A 454 26.94 -13.74 -23.47
C GLY A 454 26.34 -14.83 -24.34
N ILE A 455 26.38 -14.62 -25.66
CA ILE A 455 25.71 -15.45 -26.66
C ILE A 455 26.65 -15.81 -27.75
N LYS A 456 26.46 -17.01 -28.29
CA LYS A 456 27.13 -17.54 -29.46
C LYS A 456 26.12 -18.01 -30.49
N SER A 457 26.35 -17.64 -31.76
CA SER A 457 25.54 -18.09 -32.88
C SER A 457 26.37 -18.15 -34.16
N HIS A 458 25.70 -18.28 -35.29
CA HIS A 458 26.31 -18.23 -36.63
C HIS A 458 25.46 -17.33 -37.53
N ILE A 459 26.13 -16.48 -38.30
CA ILE A 459 25.53 -15.69 -39.38
C ILE A 459 26.25 -16.09 -40.68
N ASP A 460 25.50 -16.46 -41.71
CA ASP A 460 26.04 -16.97 -42.98
C ASP A 460 27.05 -18.13 -42.80
N GLY A 461 26.82 -18.97 -41.80
CA GLY A 461 27.67 -20.10 -41.48
C GLY A 461 28.99 -19.75 -40.73
N GLN A 462 29.18 -18.47 -40.44
CA GLN A 462 30.35 -17.98 -39.69
C GLN A 462 30.01 -17.74 -38.22
N PRO A 463 30.92 -17.99 -37.27
CA PRO A 463 30.66 -17.77 -35.84
C PRO A 463 30.50 -16.28 -35.53
N VAL A 464 29.51 -15.98 -34.73
CA VAL A 464 29.24 -14.66 -34.16
C VAL A 464 29.04 -14.77 -32.65
N LEU A 465 29.60 -13.83 -31.91
CA LEU A 465 29.55 -13.80 -30.45
C LEU A 465 29.24 -12.38 -29.98
N ILE A 466 28.34 -12.27 -29.00
CA ILE A 466 28.15 -11.04 -28.29
C ILE A 466 28.23 -11.31 -26.78
N GLY A 467 29.01 -10.52 -26.04
CA GLY A 467 29.18 -10.77 -24.62
C GLY A 467 30.27 -9.94 -23.95
N ASN A 468 30.63 -10.35 -22.72
CA ASN A 468 31.63 -9.67 -21.93
C ASN A 468 33.05 -10.05 -22.36
N TYR A 469 34.05 -9.38 -21.78
CA TYR A 469 35.46 -9.59 -22.10
C TYR A 469 35.94 -11.04 -21.82
N VAL A 470 35.34 -11.69 -20.78
CA VAL A 470 35.68 -13.07 -20.44
C VAL A 470 35.27 -14.04 -21.56
N LEU A 471 34.11 -13.83 -22.18
CA LEU A 471 33.69 -14.61 -23.33
C LEU A 471 34.65 -14.48 -24.50
N MET A 472 35.13 -13.26 -24.79
CA MET A 472 36.11 -13.03 -25.87
C MET A 472 37.43 -13.75 -25.62
N GLN A 473 37.87 -13.80 -24.36
CA GLN A 473 39.08 -14.55 -23.97
C GLN A 473 38.90 -16.07 -24.09
N ASP A 474 37.76 -16.60 -23.57
CA ASP A 474 37.47 -18.03 -23.60
C ASP A 474 37.39 -18.57 -25.03
N GLU A 475 36.83 -17.81 -25.95
CA GLU A 475 36.69 -18.16 -27.36
C GLU A 475 37.89 -17.73 -28.21
N GLN A 476 38.98 -17.24 -27.57
CA GLN A 476 40.25 -16.86 -28.20
C GLN A 476 40.08 -15.84 -29.34
N ILE A 477 39.15 -14.88 -29.16
CA ILE A 477 38.92 -13.81 -30.13
C ILE A 477 40.19 -12.95 -30.26
N HIS A 478 40.60 -12.67 -31.48
CA HIS A 478 41.77 -11.82 -31.73
C HIS A 478 41.44 -10.36 -31.39
N ILE A 479 42.19 -9.78 -30.46
CA ILE A 479 42.06 -8.38 -30.01
C ILE A 479 43.40 -7.69 -30.26
N SER A 480 43.42 -6.68 -31.09
CA SER A 480 44.61 -5.91 -31.43
C SER A 480 45.12 -5.06 -30.25
N SER A 481 46.38 -4.64 -30.32
CA SER A 481 46.92 -3.72 -29.28
C SER A 481 46.18 -2.38 -29.22
N GLU A 482 45.71 -1.90 -30.35
CA GLU A 482 44.92 -0.63 -30.43
C GLU A 482 43.54 -0.82 -29.79
N GLN A 483 42.87 -1.93 -30.09
CA GLN A 483 41.58 -2.28 -29.45
C GLN A 483 41.73 -2.44 -27.94
N ASN A 484 42.81 -3.11 -27.48
CA ASN A 484 43.07 -3.25 -26.05
C ASN A 484 43.28 -1.87 -25.37
N ALA A 485 43.95 -0.92 -26.02
CA ALA A 485 44.14 0.40 -25.47
C ALA A 485 42.78 1.13 -25.28
N LEU A 486 41.89 1.01 -26.26
CA LEU A 486 40.53 1.54 -26.15
C LEU A 486 39.69 0.86 -25.05
N ILE A 487 39.78 -0.47 -24.95
CA ILE A 487 39.12 -1.22 -23.88
C ILE A 487 39.58 -0.72 -22.50
N GLU A 488 40.89 -0.55 -22.31
CA GLU A 488 41.44 -0.03 -21.05
C GLU A 488 40.99 1.40 -20.75
N GLU A 489 40.81 2.25 -21.76
CA GLU A 489 40.31 3.62 -21.63
C GLU A 489 38.84 3.63 -21.17
N TYR A 490 37.98 2.83 -21.81
CA TYR A 490 36.52 2.89 -21.55
C TYR A 490 36.05 1.98 -20.41
N LYS A 491 36.76 0.94 -20.00
CA LYS A 491 36.34 -0.01 -18.97
C LYS A 491 36.15 0.62 -17.58
N SER A 492 36.82 1.74 -17.29
CA SER A 492 36.71 2.43 -16.02
C SER A 492 35.39 3.20 -15.91
N HIS A 493 34.80 3.64 -17.02
CA HIS A 493 33.62 4.51 -17.09
C HIS A 493 32.34 3.77 -17.47
N TYR A 494 32.44 2.71 -18.28
CA TYR A 494 31.31 2.00 -18.87
C TYR A 494 31.32 0.52 -18.57
N ASN A 495 30.15 -0.10 -18.64
CA ASN A 495 30.03 -1.53 -18.81
C ASN A 495 30.24 -1.84 -20.30
N LEU A 496 31.26 -2.61 -20.60
CA LEU A 496 31.64 -2.92 -21.98
C LEU A 496 31.01 -4.24 -22.41
N LEU A 497 30.39 -4.25 -23.57
CA LEU A 497 29.92 -5.43 -24.27
C LEU A 497 30.61 -5.49 -25.64
N PHE A 498 31.01 -6.68 -26.05
CA PHE A 498 31.81 -6.89 -27.23
C PHE A 498 31.07 -7.73 -28.24
N LEU A 499 31.21 -7.36 -29.54
CA LEU A 499 30.70 -8.12 -30.66
C LEU A 499 31.90 -8.66 -31.46
N ALA A 500 31.94 -9.98 -31.66
CA ALA A 500 32.94 -10.63 -32.49
C ALA A 500 32.27 -11.40 -33.63
N TYR A 501 32.86 -11.35 -34.80
CA TYR A 501 32.44 -12.07 -35.98
C TYR A 501 33.67 -12.67 -36.69
N GLN A 502 33.59 -13.91 -37.17
CA GLN A 502 34.69 -14.63 -37.79
C GLN A 502 35.96 -14.68 -36.95
N ASN A 503 35.83 -14.82 -35.63
CA ASN A 503 36.91 -14.84 -34.63
C ASN A 503 37.67 -13.50 -34.48
N GLU A 504 37.19 -12.42 -35.02
CA GLU A 504 37.74 -11.07 -34.85
C GLU A 504 36.79 -10.15 -34.06
N LEU A 505 37.33 -9.29 -33.23
CA LEU A 505 36.53 -8.26 -32.54
C LEU A 505 36.15 -7.18 -33.54
N ILE A 506 34.85 -7.05 -33.84
CA ILE A 506 34.34 -6.11 -34.84
C ILE A 506 33.65 -4.89 -34.19
N GLY A 507 33.25 -4.93 -32.91
CA GLY A 507 32.61 -3.82 -32.26
C GLY A 507 32.61 -3.93 -30.75
N MET A 508 32.43 -2.77 -30.09
CA MET A 508 32.33 -2.62 -28.66
C MET A 508 31.24 -1.62 -28.31
N PHE A 509 30.38 -1.96 -27.36
CA PHE A 509 29.36 -1.09 -26.81
C PHE A 509 29.79 -0.55 -25.45
N CYS A 510 29.65 0.76 -25.28
CA CYS A 510 29.80 1.43 -24.00
C CYS A 510 28.40 1.65 -23.38
N ILE A 511 28.10 0.92 -22.34
CA ILE A 511 26.79 0.85 -21.73
C ILE A 511 26.87 1.44 -20.33
N HIS A 512 25.94 2.32 -19.97
CA HIS A 512 25.82 2.84 -18.62
C HIS A 512 24.35 3.00 -18.22
N THR A 513 24.11 3.20 -16.93
CA THR A 513 22.78 3.46 -16.38
C THR A 513 22.67 4.96 -16.05
N PRO A 514 21.85 5.73 -16.79
CA PRO A 514 21.80 7.16 -16.65
C PRO A 514 21.15 7.60 -15.33
N LEU A 515 21.52 8.78 -14.88
CA LEU A 515 20.82 9.46 -13.78
C LEU A 515 19.35 9.71 -14.16
N ARG A 516 18.46 9.61 -13.16
CA ARG A 516 17.08 10.06 -13.34
C ARG A 516 17.04 11.56 -13.61
N LYS A 517 16.21 12.00 -14.52
CA LYS A 517 16.14 13.41 -14.96
C LYS A 517 15.85 14.38 -13.81
N GLU A 518 15.06 13.94 -12.84
CA GLU A 518 14.66 14.71 -11.66
C GLU A 518 15.65 14.62 -10.49
N ALA A 519 16.62 13.68 -10.52
CA ALA A 519 17.50 13.39 -9.39
C ALA A 519 18.25 14.63 -8.88
N LYS A 520 18.89 15.37 -9.77
CA LYS A 520 19.64 16.59 -9.40
C LYS A 520 18.77 17.61 -8.70
N ALA A 521 17.61 17.93 -9.29
CA ALA A 521 16.69 18.93 -8.74
C ALA A 521 16.09 18.49 -7.39
N ALA A 522 15.80 17.19 -7.23
CA ALA A 522 15.29 16.63 -5.98
C ALA A 522 16.34 16.71 -4.86
N LEU A 523 17.59 16.31 -5.14
CA LEU A 523 18.69 16.35 -4.18
C LEU A 523 19.06 17.79 -3.79
N GLU A 524 19.10 18.73 -4.74
CA GLU A 524 19.35 20.14 -4.46
C GLU A 524 18.30 20.75 -3.52
N LYS A 525 17.03 20.37 -3.67
CA LYS A 525 15.95 20.81 -2.78
C LYS A 525 16.11 20.26 -1.36
N LEU A 526 16.45 18.97 -1.21
CA LEU A 526 16.75 18.39 0.09
C LEU A 526 17.95 19.10 0.76
N LYS A 527 18.98 19.38 -0.02
CA LYS A 527 20.16 20.11 0.45
C LYS A 527 19.83 21.54 0.91
N ALA A 528 18.97 22.24 0.15
CA ALA A 528 18.48 23.57 0.53
C ALA A 528 17.67 23.56 1.84
N GLN A 529 17.03 22.45 2.18
CA GLN A 529 16.35 22.23 3.47
C GLN A 529 17.31 21.88 4.62
N GLY A 530 18.62 21.86 4.36
CA GLY A 530 19.66 21.55 5.36
C GLY A 530 19.79 20.06 5.68
N LYS A 531 19.30 19.17 4.81
CA LYS A 531 19.42 17.72 4.99
C LYS A 531 20.83 17.26 4.61
N LYS A 532 21.33 16.25 5.33
CA LYS A 532 22.57 15.55 4.99
C LYS A 532 22.26 14.47 3.95
N LEU A 533 23.02 14.47 2.85
CA LEU A 533 22.84 13.55 1.72
C LEU A 533 24.01 12.60 1.63
N ILE A 534 23.76 11.31 1.68
CA ILE A 534 24.76 10.25 1.63
C ILE A 534 24.41 9.29 0.49
N LEU A 535 25.38 8.95 -0.32
CA LEU A 535 25.29 7.87 -1.31
C LEU A 535 26.02 6.64 -0.81
N ALA A 536 25.37 5.46 -0.90
CA ALA A 536 25.94 4.17 -0.54
C ALA A 536 25.77 3.17 -1.71
N THR A 537 26.86 2.72 -2.30
CA THR A 537 26.81 1.84 -3.48
C THR A 537 27.85 0.72 -3.41
N GLY A 538 27.51 -0.42 -4.02
CA GLY A 538 28.47 -1.51 -4.26
C GLY A 538 29.39 -1.27 -5.42
N ASP A 539 29.21 -0.21 -6.22
CA ASP A 539 30.07 0.13 -7.34
C ASP A 539 31.41 0.71 -6.90
N THR A 540 32.36 0.67 -7.81
CA THR A 540 33.71 1.21 -7.59
C THR A 540 33.73 2.73 -7.54
N LEU A 541 34.74 3.27 -6.85
CA LEU A 541 34.92 4.72 -6.66
C LEU A 541 34.94 5.47 -8.00
N VAL A 542 35.71 5.01 -8.99
CA VAL A 542 35.90 5.69 -10.29
C VAL A 542 34.57 5.87 -11.03
N ARG A 543 33.76 4.81 -11.12
CA ARG A 543 32.45 4.86 -11.80
C ARG A 543 31.43 5.71 -11.05
N THR A 544 31.55 5.78 -9.75
CA THR A 544 30.62 6.53 -8.90
C THR A 544 30.93 8.01 -8.89
N GLU A 545 32.21 8.41 -8.72
CA GLU A 545 32.63 9.81 -8.66
C GLU A 545 32.23 10.60 -9.92
N GLU A 546 32.43 10.02 -11.10
CA GLU A 546 32.08 10.68 -12.36
C GLU A 546 30.56 10.94 -12.47
N LEU A 547 29.77 9.93 -12.09
CA LEU A 547 28.30 10.01 -12.14
C LEU A 547 27.75 11.04 -11.18
N VAL A 548 28.33 11.18 -9.99
CA VAL A 548 27.78 12.03 -8.91
C VAL A 548 28.53 13.35 -8.73
N LYS A 549 29.51 13.66 -9.57
CA LYS A 549 30.38 14.85 -9.50
C LYS A 549 29.58 16.17 -9.33
N ASP A 550 28.45 16.26 -10.04
CA ASP A 550 27.60 17.44 -10.04
C ASP A 550 26.38 17.34 -9.10
N LEU A 551 26.35 16.31 -8.24
CA LEU A 551 25.28 16.09 -7.27
C LEU A 551 25.70 16.53 -5.86
N PRO A 552 24.76 17.07 -5.05
CA PRO A 552 25.09 17.72 -3.77
C PRO A 552 25.25 16.73 -2.60
N PHE A 553 25.89 15.58 -2.81
CA PHE A 553 26.16 14.61 -1.75
C PHE A 553 27.23 15.16 -0.77
N ASP A 554 27.00 14.92 0.53
CA ASP A 554 27.99 15.24 1.58
C ASP A 554 29.04 14.13 1.71
N GLN A 555 28.62 12.89 1.50
CA GLN A 555 29.46 11.71 1.63
C GLN A 555 29.06 10.66 0.57
N VAL A 556 30.05 9.99 0.03
CA VAL A 556 29.89 8.89 -0.95
C VAL A 556 30.67 7.69 -0.45
N TYR A 557 29.95 6.59 -0.25
CA TYR A 557 30.54 5.31 0.15
C TYR A 557 30.43 4.34 -1.02
N THR A 558 31.56 3.79 -1.46
CA THR A 558 31.69 2.89 -2.61
C THR A 558 32.18 1.51 -2.16
N ASP A 559 32.11 0.52 -3.06
CA ASP A 559 32.54 -0.86 -2.82
C ASP A 559 31.85 -1.52 -1.61
N LEU A 560 30.66 -1.05 -1.24
CA LEU A 560 29.92 -1.57 -0.10
C LEU A 560 29.23 -2.88 -0.46
N LYS A 561 29.48 -3.91 0.35
CA LYS A 561 28.65 -5.12 0.36
C LYS A 561 27.31 -4.84 1.05
N PRO A 562 26.30 -5.71 0.89
CA PRO A 562 25.01 -5.54 1.59
C PRO A 562 25.16 -5.33 3.11
N ASP A 563 26.04 -6.11 3.75
CA ASP A 563 26.33 -5.98 5.19
C ASP A 563 26.95 -4.61 5.53
N GLY A 564 27.78 -4.04 4.65
CA GLY A 564 28.39 -2.73 4.84
C GLY A 564 27.38 -1.57 4.81
N LYS A 565 26.30 -1.69 4.02
CA LYS A 565 25.21 -0.71 4.04
C LYS A 565 24.43 -0.78 5.36
N PHE A 566 24.21 -1.98 5.89
CA PHE A 566 23.57 -2.18 7.19
C PHE A 566 24.42 -1.56 8.32
N GLU A 567 25.74 -1.84 8.35
CA GLU A 567 26.66 -1.28 9.32
C GLU A 567 26.69 0.26 9.27
N LEU A 568 26.68 0.84 8.07
CA LEU A 568 26.65 2.30 7.86
C LEU A 568 25.37 2.91 8.48
N VAL A 569 24.19 2.31 8.29
CA VAL A 569 22.94 2.77 8.90
C VAL A 569 23.06 2.71 10.43
N GLU A 570 23.58 1.60 10.97
CA GLU A 570 23.75 1.43 12.42
C GLU A 570 24.70 2.49 13.02
N GLU A 571 25.81 2.76 12.35
CA GLU A 571 26.79 3.79 12.78
C GLU A 571 26.17 5.19 12.79
N LEU A 572 25.44 5.56 11.75
CA LEU A 572 24.77 6.86 11.66
C LEU A 572 23.69 7.02 12.73
N GLN A 573 22.92 5.96 13.02
CA GLN A 573 21.93 5.98 14.10
C GLN A 573 22.60 6.10 15.48
N LYS A 574 23.71 5.41 15.72
CA LYS A 574 24.52 5.55 16.97
C LYS A 574 25.09 6.95 17.11
N ALA A 575 25.37 7.63 16.01
CA ALA A 575 25.78 9.06 16.00
C ALA A 575 24.62 10.02 16.29
N GLY A 576 23.39 9.54 16.37
CA GLY A 576 22.20 10.32 16.71
C GLY A 576 21.44 10.86 15.50
N HIS A 577 21.75 10.40 14.28
CA HIS A 577 21.04 10.78 13.07
C HIS A 577 19.70 10.02 12.94
N THR A 578 18.71 10.70 12.38
CA THR A 578 17.42 10.07 11.97
C THR A 578 17.44 9.88 10.46
N ILE A 579 17.43 8.64 10.02
CA ILE A 579 17.77 8.25 8.66
C ILE A 579 16.53 7.87 7.87
N LEU A 580 16.39 8.45 6.66
CA LEU A 580 15.53 7.92 5.61
C LEU A 580 16.42 7.30 4.53
N MET A 581 16.23 6.00 4.30
CA MET A 581 16.94 5.27 3.25
C MET A 581 16.03 5.02 2.05
N VAL A 582 16.57 5.27 0.85
CA VAL A 582 15.91 4.95 -0.43
C VAL A 582 16.75 3.93 -1.18
N GLY A 583 16.13 2.84 -1.59
CA GLY A 583 16.81 1.77 -2.31
C GLY A 583 15.90 1.01 -3.27
N ASP A 584 16.49 0.12 -4.07
CA ASP A 584 15.77 -0.78 -4.98
C ASP A 584 15.40 -2.12 -4.33
N GLY A 585 15.98 -2.42 -3.20
CA GLY A 585 15.47 -3.36 -2.22
C GLY A 585 16.03 -4.75 -2.17
N LEU A 586 16.60 -5.36 -3.20
CA LEU A 586 17.09 -6.76 -3.10
C LEU A 586 18.31 -6.87 -2.18
N ASN A 587 19.29 -6.03 -2.42
CA ASN A 587 20.54 -6.02 -1.66
C ASN A 587 20.48 -5.16 -0.39
N ASP A 588 19.46 -4.32 -0.29
CA ASP A 588 19.35 -3.26 0.73
C ASP A 588 18.29 -3.54 1.78
N SER A 589 17.57 -4.67 1.70
CA SER A 589 16.42 -4.98 2.55
C SER A 589 16.71 -4.92 4.05
N ALA A 590 17.89 -5.36 4.47
CA ALA A 590 18.32 -5.29 5.86
C ALA A 590 18.57 -3.84 6.31
N ALA A 591 19.26 -3.04 5.51
CA ALA A 591 19.56 -1.63 5.78
C ALA A 591 18.28 -0.77 5.74
N LEU A 592 17.37 -1.03 4.79
CA LEU A 592 16.05 -0.39 4.69
C LEU A 592 15.20 -0.65 5.94
N THR A 593 15.20 -1.89 6.43
CA THR A 593 14.46 -2.28 7.65
C THR A 593 15.04 -1.65 8.91
N LEU A 594 16.36 -1.49 8.97
CA LEU A 594 17.05 -0.88 10.12
C LEU A 594 16.87 0.64 10.15
N SER A 595 16.78 1.30 9.00
CA SER A 595 16.60 2.75 8.91
C SER A 595 15.32 3.22 9.62
N ASP A 596 15.26 4.49 10.05
CA ASP A 596 14.07 5.05 10.70
C ASP A 596 12.88 5.12 9.75
N ILE A 597 13.15 5.30 8.45
CA ILE A 597 12.19 5.21 7.36
C ILE A 597 12.86 4.54 6.17
N GLY A 598 12.33 3.39 5.77
CA GLY A 598 12.71 2.70 4.54
C GLY A 598 11.76 3.03 3.40
N VAL A 599 12.30 3.51 2.27
CA VAL A 599 11.55 3.83 1.05
C VAL A 599 12.04 2.97 -0.09
N VAL A 600 11.13 2.33 -0.80
CA VAL A 600 11.42 1.40 -1.88
C VAL A 600 10.74 1.84 -3.17
N MET A 601 11.48 1.74 -4.28
CA MET A 601 10.97 2.02 -5.62
C MET A 601 10.05 0.90 -6.12
N ASN A 602 9.17 1.17 -7.07
CA ASN A 602 8.19 0.18 -7.57
C ASN A 602 8.83 -1.04 -8.26
N GLU A 603 9.97 -0.84 -8.93
CA GLU A 603 10.69 -1.89 -9.65
C GLU A 603 11.42 -2.88 -8.74
N SER A 604 11.36 -2.67 -7.43
CA SER A 604 12.05 -3.46 -6.41
C SER A 604 11.42 -4.84 -6.20
N ALA A 605 12.21 -5.77 -5.65
CA ALA A 605 11.73 -7.09 -5.28
C ALA A 605 10.67 -7.06 -4.19
N ASP A 606 9.76 -8.03 -4.21
CA ASP A 606 8.60 -8.08 -3.30
C ASP A 606 8.97 -8.21 -1.82
N ILE A 607 10.09 -8.86 -1.50
CA ILE A 607 10.58 -8.97 -0.11
C ILE A 607 10.88 -7.57 0.45
N SER A 608 11.51 -6.73 -0.34
CA SER A 608 11.85 -5.36 0.06
C SER A 608 10.63 -4.47 0.18
N LYS A 609 9.64 -4.68 -0.68
CA LYS A 609 8.34 -4.02 -0.58
C LYS A 609 7.62 -4.38 0.71
N GLN A 610 7.75 -5.60 1.22
CA GLN A 610 7.18 -5.99 2.50
C GLN A 610 7.89 -5.36 3.70
N MET A 611 9.19 -5.14 3.61
CA MET A 611 10.02 -4.64 4.70
C MET A 611 10.11 -3.10 4.79
N SER A 612 9.80 -2.39 3.71
CA SER A 612 9.85 -0.91 3.67
C SER A 612 8.65 -0.27 4.39
N ASP A 613 8.80 0.98 4.80
CA ASP A 613 7.73 1.82 5.38
C ASP A 613 6.90 2.53 4.31
N ILE A 614 7.54 2.92 3.19
CA ILE A 614 6.92 3.58 2.05
C ILE A 614 7.28 2.81 0.77
N LEU A 615 6.26 2.52 -0.05
CA LEU A 615 6.43 2.03 -1.41
C LEU A 615 6.01 3.12 -2.39
N LEU A 616 6.88 3.47 -3.32
CA LEU A 616 6.57 4.37 -4.43
C LEU A 616 5.93 3.57 -5.56
N LEU A 617 4.78 3.99 -6.05
CA LEU A 617 4.12 3.38 -7.22
C LEU A 617 4.62 3.97 -8.54
N ASP A 618 5.14 5.20 -8.48
CA ASP A 618 5.85 5.87 -9.56
C ASP A 618 7.33 6.01 -9.15
N ASN A 619 8.25 5.60 -10.02
CA ASN A 619 9.69 5.58 -9.73
C ASN A 619 10.34 6.97 -9.81
N ARG A 620 9.74 7.98 -9.20
CA ARG A 620 10.21 9.37 -9.21
C ARG A 620 10.84 9.77 -7.89
N LEU A 621 12.00 10.40 -7.95
CA LEU A 621 12.70 10.90 -6.76
C LEU A 621 12.12 12.19 -6.17
N ASP A 622 11.25 12.90 -6.88
CA ASP A 622 10.64 14.13 -6.37
C ASP A 622 9.49 13.89 -5.36
N PHE A 623 9.19 12.63 -5.03
CA PHE A 623 8.23 12.25 -3.99
C PHE A 623 8.50 12.90 -2.63
N PHE A 624 9.73 13.33 -2.35
CA PHE A 624 10.08 14.02 -1.11
C PHE A 624 9.25 15.28 -0.88
N GLN A 625 8.90 16.00 -1.94
CA GLN A 625 8.09 17.21 -1.85
C GLN A 625 6.66 16.89 -1.41
N GLU A 626 6.13 15.81 -1.96
CA GLU A 626 4.79 15.31 -1.63
C GLU A 626 4.75 14.78 -0.19
N LEU A 627 5.79 14.07 0.22
CA LEU A 627 5.93 13.54 1.57
C LEU A 627 6.10 14.65 2.60
N ASP A 628 6.88 15.71 2.28
CA ASP A 628 7.05 16.90 3.11
C ASP A 628 5.73 17.65 3.29
N TRP A 629 5.00 17.89 2.18
CA TRP A 629 3.70 18.51 2.21
C TRP A 629 2.71 17.72 3.07
N LEU A 630 2.66 16.39 2.86
CA LEU A 630 1.73 15.49 3.54
C LEU A 630 2.00 15.45 5.05
N SER A 631 3.27 15.32 5.45
CA SER A 631 3.71 15.26 6.84
C SER A 631 3.45 16.59 7.56
N SER A 632 3.78 17.72 6.92
CA SER A 632 3.55 19.07 7.45
C SER A 632 2.07 19.38 7.57
N SER A 633 1.27 19.00 6.57
CA SER A 633 -0.20 19.19 6.57
C SER A 633 -0.88 18.36 7.65
N LEU A 634 -0.47 17.10 7.84
CA LEU A 634 -0.95 16.24 8.94
C LEU A 634 -0.61 16.85 10.30
N GLN A 635 0.64 17.26 10.52
CA GLN A 635 1.06 17.88 11.78
C GLN A 635 0.27 19.16 12.07
N THR A 636 0.08 20.01 11.05
CA THR A 636 -0.71 21.24 11.16
C THR A 636 -2.16 20.93 11.51
N ARG A 637 -2.75 19.88 10.92
CA ARG A 637 -4.12 19.43 11.22
C ARG A 637 -4.23 18.98 12.68
N ILE A 638 -3.32 18.14 13.14
CA ILE A 638 -3.31 17.66 14.54
C ILE A 638 -3.14 18.82 15.51
N LYS A 639 -2.19 19.75 15.27
CA LYS A 639 -1.99 20.95 16.10
C LYS A 639 -3.25 21.83 16.16
N LYS A 640 -3.91 22.07 15.02
CA LYS A 640 -5.15 22.84 14.98
C LYS A 640 -6.29 22.13 15.73
N ASN A 641 -6.40 20.80 15.62
CA ASN A 641 -7.39 20.04 16.38
C ASN A 641 -7.18 20.18 17.88
N ILE A 642 -5.92 20.10 18.35
CA ILE A 642 -5.58 20.32 19.75
C ILE A 642 -5.95 21.74 20.19
N GLN A 643 -5.56 22.75 19.43
CA GLN A 643 -5.84 24.17 19.75
C GLN A 643 -7.35 24.43 19.80
N ASP A 644 -8.11 24.00 18.77
CA ASP A 644 -9.57 24.17 18.73
C ASP A 644 -10.23 23.47 19.93
N THR A 645 -9.80 22.25 20.27
CA THR A 645 -10.31 21.53 21.45
C THR A 645 -10.04 22.31 22.74
N VAL A 646 -8.81 22.76 22.95
CA VAL A 646 -8.45 23.50 24.17
C VAL A 646 -9.21 24.81 24.27
N VAL A 647 -9.25 25.61 23.21
CA VAL A 647 -9.90 26.93 23.22
C VAL A 647 -11.40 26.79 23.44
N VAL A 648 -12.08 25.94 22.67
CA VAL A 648 -13.53 25.80 22.76
C VAL A 648 -13.95 25.17 24.08
N ASN A 649 -13.28 24.11 24.52
CA ASN A 649 -13.65 23.42 25.76
C ASN A 649 -13.37 24.29 26.99
N SER A 650 -12.26 25.03 27.03
CA SER A 650 -12.02 26.03 28.09
C SER A 650 -13.09 27.11 28.14
N SER A 651 -13.53 27.60 26.97
CA SER A 651 -14.62 28.58 26.89
C SER A 651 -15.96 28.01 27.37
N LEU A 652 -16.28 26.78 26.99
CA LEU A 652 -17.50 26.08 27.45
C LEU A 652 -17.50 25.86 28.97
N ILE A 653 -16.36 25.45 29.55
CA ILE A 653 -16.22 25.37 31.01
C ILE A 653 -16.47 26.73 31.66
N GLY A 654 -15.86 27.81 31.12
CA GLY A 654 -16.06 29.17 31.57
C GLY A 654 -17.55 29.57 31.56
N PHE A 655 -18.26 29.32 30.45
CA PHE A 655 -19.70 29.60 30.36
C PHE A 655 -20.54 28.79 31.38
N GLY A 656 -20.14 27.57 31.69
CA GLY A 656 -20.73 26.75 32.74
C GLY A 656 -20.50 27.32 34.14
N LEU A 657 -19.31 27.79 34.44
CA LEU A 657 -18.94 28.40 35.71
C LEU A 657 -19.74 29.68 36.00
N PHE A 658 -20.01 30.48 34.96
CA PHE A 658 -20.81 31.69 35.08
C PHE A 658 -22.34 31.43 34.97
N ASN A 659 -22.79 30.17 34.85
CA ASN A 659 -24.19 29.75 34.61
C ASN A 659 -24.80 30.35 33.32
N TRP A 660 -23.97 30.72 32.34
CA TRP A 660 -24.46 31.24 31.06
C TRP A 660 -25.07 30.13 30.19
N LEU A 661 -24.60 28.88 30.40
CA LEU A 661 -25.11 27.69 29.72
C LEU A 661 -25.56 26.65 30.75
N SER A 662 -26.65 25.96 30.44
CA SER A 662 -27.09 24.81 31.22
C SER A 662 -26.17 23.58 30.94
N PRO A 663 -26.07 22.64 31.89
CA PRO A 663 -25.31 21.41 31.67
C PRO A 663 -25.68 20.63 30.41
N SER A 664 -26.99 20.61 30.07
CA SER A 664 -27.44 19.98 28.81
C SER A 664 -26.91 20.70 27.57
N ASN A 665 -26.89 22.03 27.55
CA ASN A 665 -26.42 22.82 26.43
C ASN A 665 -24.87 22.71 26.29
N LEU A 666 -24.16 22.65 27.43
CA LEU A 666 -22.71 22.42 27.45
C LEU A 666 -22.38 21.07 26.79
N SER A 667 -23.08 19.99 27.17
CA SER A 667 -22.86 18.66 26.58
C SER A 667 -23.16 18.67 25.06
N ILE A 668 -24.24 19.33 24.62
CA ILE A 668 -24.60 19.43 23.20
C ILE A 668 -23.49 20.16 22.43
N LEU A 669 -23.07 21.34 22.90
CA LEU A 669 -22.06 22.16 22.23
C LEU A 669 -20.69 21.45 22.21
N HIS A 670 -20.32 20.80 23.30
CA HIS A 670 -19.10 19.99 23.37
C HIS A 670 -19.08 18.89 22.28
N ASN A 671 -20.13 18.08 22.19
CA ASN A 671 -20.22 17.01 21.20
C ASN A 671 -20.31 17.53 19.76
N LEU A 672 -20.98 18.65 19.52
CA LEU A 672 -20.98 19.30 18.20
C LEU A 672 -19.58 19.79 17.80
N THR A 673 -18.80 20.28 18.75
CA THR A 673 -17.42 20.68 18.52
C THR A 673 -16.56 19.46 18.19
N THR A 674 -16.70 18.37 18.93
CA THR A 674 -16.03 17.09 18.65
C THR A 674 -16.35 16.61 17.25
N LEU A 675 -17.62 16.56 16.87
CA LEU A 675 -18.04 16.18 15.53
C LEU A 675 -17.43 17.07 14.44
N ARG A 676 -17.42 18.40 14.64
CA ARG A 676 -16.80 19.35 13.71
C ARG A 676 -15.30 19.06 13.52
N ILE A 677 -14.57 18.78 14.61
CA ILE A 677 -13.14 18.47 14.57
C ILE A 677 -12.90 17.17 13.82
N VAL A 678 -13.70 16.14 14.06
CA VAL A 678 -13.63 14.84 13.35
C VAL A 678 -13.89 15.01 11.86
N LEU A 679 -15.00 15.68 11.48
CA LEU A 679 -15.34 15.92 10.08
C LEU A 679 -14.25 16.72 9.34
N ARG A 680 -13.62 17.67 10.02
CA ARG A 680 -12.49 18.42 9.47
C ARG A 680 -11.25 17.54 9.25
N SER A 681 -11.08 16.49 10.04
CA SER A 681 -9.96 15.54 9.92
C SER A 681 -10.11 14.57 8.75
N LEU A 682 -11.30 14.47 8.14
CA LEU A 682 -11.54 13.73 6.89
C LEU A 682 -10.95 14.42 5.65
N SER A 683 -10.35 15.59 5.80
CA SER A 683 -9.68 16.32 4.72
C SER A 683 -8.36 16.90 5.22
N ILE A 684 -7.26 16.49 4.58
CA ILE A 684 -5.95 17.10 4.77
C ILE A 684 -5.78 18.11 3.63
N LYS A 685 -6.20 19.36 3.89
CA LYS A 685 -5.88 20.50 3.02
C LYS A 685 -4.93 21.38 3.80
N GLY A 686 -3.81 21.73 3.18
CA GLY A 686 -2.85 22.67 3.74
C GLY A 686 -3.46 24.03 4.05
#